data_188777ecd8e34c91c3a7a2df29c77aae
#
_entry.id   188777ecd8e34c91c3a7a2df29c77aae
#
_cell.length_a   1.000
_cell.length_b   1.000
_cell.length_c   1.000
_cell.angle_alpha   90.00
_cell.angle_beta   90.00
_cell.angle_gamma   90.00
#
_symmetry.space_group_name_H-M   'P 1'
#
loop_
_entity.id
_entity.type
_entity.pdbx_description
1 polymer ?
#
loop_
_entity_poly.entity_id
_entity_poly.type
_entity_poly.pdbx_seq_one_letter_code
_entity_poly.pdbx_strand_id
1 'polypeptide(L)'
;MAGSTIKTVYDIFQNMEYGPAATSTHATAQAWLDYHSRSLGLFIDGKFVRPADRQSCSLADSKGANVCSTVCAVEDDVSQCVSSAVNGYEAWSGLTCYKRAKVLLRLVSVLGQHGQCVSELCELCGVSCSPSTLVRLLQYYSSWAQLRDTLISNRTPLGVVAVVVSDDCSLYSLMLKVLPALAMGNSVIVVPGRSSAPPALLMAQLFMGAGLPAGALNVLTGSDMSLGAKVAQSSSVSYVTYSGNKQDGVMLCKATAGMGVPVSVSACVGATCPFIVFESADIDSAVDGVIETAFKKRKEVHWVLCVQESVLDRVVARLKLRMAGMKCVALRSDEDRALVEAAVQESQQQGATLIQSCTAPSSGAQYPPTVLCSAAPSSPFVVSASPGPLLPVMTFRTNTEAVTLGNHSPHGQAASIWTEDLTLALETAKSLSVGSVWVNSHSVSDPCMPVSGHKDSGTCTDGGQEGLYQFLRLPSSFSPPLPRSSPVSMDYSTFGTAASPAVIPDDSDPASAPKSYLQFVGGKACKSVSGRSVAVQTPEGGSVLAYCPEGGRKDVRNAVEAAVKVQPSWMKKSPSARAQSLYSLAKGLEANRRDIAASVSRQTGVSEEEAEKELELSITRLSDWAAYCDKIQGSSLPVPQSGSAFSLPEALGVMGVVLPDKNPLLSIVTLLGAAIATGNAIIMVPSQKYPLPALAFIQVLQSSDLPAGLVNILTGSRDQLTVALANHSVIKAIWYWGSAEGCQYLQHTCTSPLKTLCLFVEGKDGGKDWTQSHSSFMEEMWGNAVQWKSVWIPTD
;
A
#
# COMPACT_ATOMS: atom_id res chain seq x y z
N MET A 1 -28.03 -51.02 24.62
CA MET A 1 -28.92 -49.94 24.14
C MET A 1 -28.01 -48.80 23.73
N ALA A 2 -27.83 -48.65 22.44
CA ALA A 2 -27.03 -47.54 21.89
C ALA A 2 -27.88 -46.25 21.98
N GLY A 3 -27.41 -45.30 22.75
CA GLY A 3 -28.04 -43.97 22.83
C GLY A 3 -27.95 -43.26 21.47
N SER A 4 -29.07 -43.09 20.80
CA SER A 4 -29.17 -42.23 19.64
C SER A 4 -28.92 -40.79 20.10
N THR A 5 -27.79 -40.23 19.78
CA THR A 5 -27.55 -38.80 19.90
C THR A 5 -28.61 -38.09 19.05
N ILE A 6 -29.41 -37.27 19.67
CA ILE A 6 -30.39 -36.40 18.97
C ILE A 6 -29.55 -35.47 18.09
N LYS A 7 -29.60 -35.67 16.78
CA LYS A 7 -29.00 -34.75 15.84
C LYS A 7 -29.73 -33.39 15.90
N THR A 8 -28.98 -32.30 16.06
CA THR A 8 -29.57 -30.97 15.99
C THR A 8 -30.05 -30.67 14.57
N VAL A 9 -30.95 -29.72 14.41
CA VAL A 9 -31.40 -29.25 13.09
C VAL A 9 -30.18 -28.81 12.26
N TYR A 10 -29.20 -28.19 12.88
CA TYR A 10 -27.94 -27.81 12.28
C TYR A 10 -27.15 -29.02 11.74
N ASP A 11 -27.04 -30.11 12.51
CA ASP A 11 -26.36 -31.33 12.06
C ASP A 11 -27.06 -31.99 10.87
N ILE A 12 -28.35 -31.85 10.78
CA ILE A 12 -29.19 -32.38 9.69
C ILE A 12 -28.95 -31.51 8.43
N PHE A 13 -28.93 -30.18 8.53
CA PHE A 13 -28.67 -29.30 7.44
C PHE A 13 -27.22 -29.38 6.93
N GLN A 14 -26.23 -29.47 7.81
CA GLN A 14 -24.85 -29.73 7.41
C GLN A 14 -24.71 -31.06 6.64
N ASN A 15 -25.40 -32.10 7.07
CA ASN A 15 -25.38 -33.38 6.35
C ASN A 15 -26.16 -33.39 5.03
N MET A 16 -27.05 -32.42 4.82
CA MET A 16 -27.76 -32.24 3.56
C MET A 16 -27.00 -31.38 2.54
N GLU A 17 -26.20 -30.43 3.02
CA GLU A 17 -25.31 -29.62 2.16
C GLU A 17 -24.10 -30.40 1.68
N TYR A 18 -23.60 -31.32 2.50
CA TYR A 18 -22.56 -32.26 2.09
C TYR A 18 -23.24 -33.58 1.69
N GLY A 19 -23.69 -33.68 0.47
CA GLY A 19 -23.87 -35.01 -0.15
C GLY A 19 -22.63 -35.88 0.08
N PRO A 20 -22.63 -37.20 -0.21
CA PRO A 20 -21.46 -38.04 -0.01
C PRO A 20 -20.30 -37.30 -0.62
N ALA A 21 -19.22 -37.07 0.19
CA ALA A 21 -18.06 -36.32 -0.25
C ALA A 21 -17.70 -36.81 -1.64
N ALA A 22 -18.03 -36.03 -2.64
CA ALA A 22 -17.62 -36.32 -4.00
C ALA A 22 -16.12 -36.42 -3.89
N THR A 23 -15.57 -37.61 -4.13
CA THR A 23 -14.13 -37.77 -4.30
C THR A 23 -13.81 -36.81 -5.41
N SER A 24 -13.27 -35.63 -5.08
CA SER A 24 -12.91 -34.62 -6.07
C SER A 24 -11.92 -35.26 -7.01
N THR A 25 -12.40 -35.68 -8.17
CA THR A 25 -11.57 -36.37 -9.17
C THR A 25 -10.73 -35.39 -9.96
N HIS A 26 -10.95 -34.06 -9.73
CA HIS A 26 -10.34 -32.95 -10.50
C HIS A 26 -10.40 -33.21 -12.03
N ALA A 27 -11.46 -33.91 -12.48
CA ALA A 27 -11.52 -34.47 -13.81
C ALA A 27 -11.49 -33.39 -14.91
N THR A 28 -12.14 -32.25 -14.68
CA THR A 28 -12.17 -31.16 -15.67
C THR A 28 -10.84 -30.45 -15.76
N ALA A 29 -10.17 -30.22 -14.64
CA ALA A 29 -8.82 -29.64 -14.60
C ALA A 29 -7.79 -30.58 -15.21
N GLN A 30 -7.86 -31.88 -14.89
CA GLN A 30 -6.99 -32.87 -15.48
C GLN A 30 -7.16 -32.97 -16.99
N ALA A 31 -8.41 -33.00 -17.50
CA ALA A 31 -8.68 -33.01 -18.93
C ALA A 31 -8.09 -31.76 -19.64
N TRP A 32 -8.18 -30.59 -19.02
CA TRP A 32 -7.55 -29.37 -19.55
C TRP A 32 -6.01 -29.45 -19.54
N LEU A 33 -5.41 -29.98 -18.48
CA LEU A 33 -3.97 -30.18 -18.39
C LEU A 33 -3.49 -31.19 -19.41
N ASP A 34 -4.22 -32.32 -19.60
CA ASP A 34 -3.90 -33.35 -20.57
C ASP A 34 -4.04 -32.86 -22.02
N TYR A 35 -5.04 -32.00 -22.30
CA TYR A 35 -5.15 -31.31 -23.58
C TYR A 35 -3.91 -30.48 -23.92
N HIS A 36 -3.28 -29.87 -22.90
CA HIS A 36 -2.01 -29.18 -23.02
C HIS A 36 -0.78 -30.05 -22.79
N SER A 37 -0.94 -31.41 -22.80
CA SER A 37 0.13 -32.38 -22.56
C SER A 37 0.88 -32.13 -21.24
N ARG A 38 0.20 -31.61 -20.23
CA ARG A 38 0.74 -31.18 -18.93
C ARG A 38 1.97 -30.27 -19.01
N SER A 39 2.16 -29.61 -20.15
CA SER A 39 3.23 -28.66 -20.40
C SER A 39 2.62 -27.36 -20.91
N LEU A 40 2.56 -26.35 -20.05
CA LEU A 40 1.91 -25.07 -20.36
C LEU A 40 2.93 -24.10 -20.95
N GLY A 41 2.60 -23.50 -22.10
CA GLY A 41 3.37 -22.47 -22.75
C GLY A 41 3.12 -21.08 -22.15
N LEU A 42 3.86 -20.09 -22.63
CA LEU A 42 3.54 -18.67 -22.41
C LEU A 42 2.24 -18.33 -23.12
N PHE A 43 1.52 -17.32 -22.64
CA PHE A 43 0.32 -16.82 -23.32
C PHE A 43 0.60 -15.43 -23.88
N ILE A 44 0.84 -15.36 -25.18
CA ILE A 44 1.23 -14.13 -25.89
C ILE A 44 0.34 -13.96 -27.11
N ASP A 45 -0.15 -12.75 -27.34
CA ASP A 45 -0.97 -12.40 -28.51
C ASP A 45 -2.18 -13.33 -28.69
N GLY A 46 -2.85 -13.63 -27.57
CA GLY A 46 -4.09 -14.42 -27.55
C GLY A 46 -3.91 -15.92 -27.77
N LYS A 47 -2.72 -16.46 -27.75
CA LYS A 47 -2.40 -17.88 -27.96
C LYS A 47 -1.32 -18.41 -27.06
N PHE A 48 -1.33 -19.73 -26.83
CA PHE A 48 -0.24 -20.43 -26.18
C PHE A 48 0.98 -20.51 -27.11
N VAL A 49 2.13 -20.07 -26.62
CA VAL A 49 3.41 -20.11 -27.33
C VAL A 49 4.37 -21.00 -26.56
N ARG A 50 4.97 -21.97 -27.24
CA ARG A 50 5.97 -22.88 -26.66
C ARG A 50 7.26 -22.78 -27.49
N PRO A 51 8.13 -21.82 -27.18
CA PRO A 51 9.40 -21.74 -27.91
C PRO A 51 10.24 -22.98 -27.62
N ALA A 52 10.94 -23.46 -28.62
CA ALA A 52 11.96 -24.48 -28.44
C ALA A 52 13.08 -23.98 -27.53
N ASP A 53 13.80 -24.85 -26.87
CA ASP A 53 15.00 -24.53 -26.07
C ASP A 53 14.77 -23.64 -24.84
N ARG A 54 13.58 -23.71 -24.25
CA ARG A 54 13.26 -23.04 -22.97
C ARG A 54 13.30 -24.03 -21.81
N GLN A 55 13.80 -23.55 -20.68
CA GLN A 55 13.68 -24.27 -19.41
C GLN A 55 12.21 -24.35 -19.00
N SER A 56 11.87 -25.39 -18.26
CA SER A 56 10.54 -25.57 -17.71
C SER A 56 10.61 -25.72 -16.19
N CYS A 57 9.65 -25.13 -15.49
CA CYS A 57 9.46 -25.31 -14.07
C CYS A 57 8.35 -26.33 -13.82
N SER A 58 8.62 -27.38 -13.06
CA SER A 58 7.61 -28.34 -12.63
C SER A 58 6.86 -27.84 -11.40
N LEU A 59 5.56 -28.05 -11.40
CA LEU A 59 4.69 -27.81 -10.26
C LEU A 59 4.23 -29.14 -9.69
N ALA A 60 4.46 -29.35 -8.39
CA ALA A 60 3.98 -30.51 -7.66
C ALA A 60 2.78 -30.17 -6.77
N ASP A 61 1.89 -31.12 -6.56
CA ASP A 61 0.81 -31.02 -5.60
C ASP A 61 1.30 -31.15 -4.14
N SER A 62 0.40 -31.03 -3.18
CA SER A 62 0.71 -31.20 -1.76
C SER A 62 1.23 -32.59 -1.35
N LYS A 63 1.15 -33.58 -2.24
CA LYS A 63 1.64 -34.96 -2.06
C LYS A 63 2.96 -35.20 -2.81
N GLY A 64 3.50 -34.17 -3.48
CA GLY A 64 4.73 -34.27 -4.26
C GLY A 64 4.53 -34.84 -5.67
N ALA A 65 3.29 -35.13 -6.12
CA ALA A 65 3.03 -35.60 -7.49
C ALA A 65 3.09 -34.40 -8.46
N ASN A 66 3.74 -34.61 -9.62
CA ASN A 66 3.85 -33.60 -10.65
C ASN A 66 2.47 -33.29 -11.27
N VAL A 67 2.00 -32.08 -11.13
CA VAL A 67 0.74 -31.60 -11.73
C VAL A 67 0.94 -31.21 -13.18
N CYS A 68 1.89 -30.33 -13.44
CA CYS A 68 2.23 -29.83 -14.78
C CYS A 68 3.61 -29.15 -14.77
N SER A 69 4.07 -28.76 -15.95
CA SER A 69 5.24 -27.88 -16.11
C SER A 69 4.86 -26.61 -16.86
N THR A 70 5.53 -25.50 -16.55
CA THR A 70 5.37 -24.21 -17.21
C THR A 70 6.67 -23.78 -17.84
N VAL A 71 6.62 -23.18 -19.03
CA VAL A 71 7.79 -22.65 -19.75
C VAL A 71 8.33 -21.42 -19.02
N CYS A 72 9.67 -21.32 -18.87
CA CYS A 72 10.31 -20.12 -18.33
C CYS A 72 10.64 -19.15 -19.47
N ALA A 73 10.06 -17.94 -19.41
CA ALA A 73 10.30 -16.89 -20.37
C ALA A 73 11.73 -16.34 -20.27
N VAL A 74 12.30 -16.00 -21.40
CA VAL A 74 13.58 -15.29 -21.54
C VAL A 74 13.37 -13.87 -22.11
N GLU A 75 14.43 -13.12 -22.31
CA GLU A 75 14.37 -11.72 -22.73
C GLU A 75 13.69 -11.50 -24.09
N ASP A 76 13.88 -12.42 -25.04
CA ASP A 76 13.19 -12.38 -26.33
C ASP A 76 11.68 -12.53 -26.18
N ASP A 77 11.25 -13.43 -25.30
CA ASP A 77 9.84 -13.64 -25.00
C ASP A 77 9.22 -12.40 -24.31
N VAL A 78 9.96 -11.74 -23.42
CA VAL A 78 9.55 -10.47 -22.81
C VAL A 78 9.37 -9.40 -23.88
N SER A 79 10.33 -9.26 -24.81
CA SER A 79 10.28 -8.27 -25.87
C SER A 79 9.07 -8.50 -26.81
N GLN A 80 8.81 -9.76 -27.18
CA GLN A 80 7.64 -10.14 -27.97
C GLN A 80 6.33 -9.86 -27.22
N CYS A 81 6.27 -10.19 -25.94
CA CYS A 81 5.12 -9.97 -25.10
C CYS A 81 4.80 -8.49 -24.93
N VAL A 82 5.81 -7.65 -24.70
CA VAL A 82 5.63 -6.20 -24.58
C VAL A 82 5.14 -5.60 -25.90
N SER A 83 5.68 -6.03 -27.04
CA SER A 83 5.21 -5.58 -28.36
C SER A 83 3.75 -5.96 -28.59
N SER A 84 3.38 -7.20 -28.22
CA SER A 84 1.97 -7.63 -28.25
C SER A 84 1.08 -6.80 -27.31
N ALA A 85 1.57 -6.48 -26.11
CA ALA A 85 0.80 -5.67 -25.15
C ALA A 85 0.59 -4.23 -25.62
N VAL A 86 1.54 -3.63 -26.34
CA VAL A 86 1.38 -2.30 -26.95
C VAL A 86 0.29 -2.32 -28.00
N ASN A 87 0.33 -3.30 -28.94
CA ASN A 87 -0.72 -3.46 -29.95
C ASN A 87 -2.09 -3.76 -29.31
N GLY A 88 -2.10 -4.60 -28.28
CA GLY A 88 -3.29 -4.92 -27.51
C GLY A 88 -3.87 -3.72 -26.79
N TYR A 89 -3.03 -2.81 -26.27
CA TYR A 89 -3.47 -1.56 -25.69
C TYR A 89 -4.18 -0.66 -26.73
N GLU A 90 -3.62 -0.48 -27.90
CA GLU A 90 -4.23 0.31 -28.95
C GLU A 90 -5.61 -0.26 -29.37
N ALA A 91 -5.66 -1.58 -29.56
CA ALA A 91 -6.91 -2.26 -29.93
C ALA A 91 -7.96 -2.18 -28.81
N TRP A 92 -7.57 -2.33 -27.55
CA TRP A 92 -8.47 -2.35 -26.40
C TRP A 92 -8.93 -0.97 -25.97
N SER A 93 -8.00 -0.01 -25.84
CA SER A 93 -8.29 1.38 -25.45
C SER A 93 -9.13 2.11 -26.50
N GLY A 94 -8.97 1.77 -27.77
CA GLY A 94 -9.77 2.30 -28.88
C GLY A 94 -11.24 1.84 -28.90
N LEU A 95 -11.61 0.82 -28.10
CA LEU A 95 -12.99 0.40 -27.97
C LEU A 95 -13.78 1.38 -27.11
N THR A 96 -15.07 1.53 -27.42
CA THR A 96 -16.00 2.29 -26.56
C THR A 96 -16.17 1.59 -25.21
N CYS A 97 -16.54 2.35 -24.17
CA CYS A 97 -16.85 1.83 -22.85
C CYS A 97 -17.84 0.66 -22.88
N TYR A 98 -18.91 0.81 -23.68
CA TYR A 98 -19.90 -0.25 -23.90
C TYR A 98 -19.29 -1.55 -24.46
N LYS A 99 -18.41 -1.46 -25.45
CA LYS A 99 -17.77 -2.64 -26.05
C LYS A 99 -16.87 -3.33 -25.06
N ARG A 100 -16.07 -2.57 -24.28
CA ARG A 100 -15.23 -3.11 -23.21
C ARG A 100 -16.05 -3.82 -22.12
N ALA A 101 -17.09 -3.16 -21.63
CA ALA A 101 -18.00 -3.74 -20.64
C ALA A 101 -18.65 -5.03 -21.15
N LYS A 102 -19.07 -5.08 -22.42
CA LYS A 102 -19.67 -6.26 -23.04
C LYS A 102 -18.74 -7.47 -23.06
N VAL A 103 -17.45 -7.26 -23.33
CA VAL A 103 -16.44 -8.35 -23.28
C VAL A 103 -16.29 -8.88 -21.85
N LEU A 104 -16.18 -7.98 -20.86
CA LEU A 104 -16.05 -8.39 -19.45
C LEU A 104 -17.33 -9.10 -18.95
N LEU A 105 -18.51 -8.68 -19.36
CA LEU A 105 -19.78 -9.36 -19.03
C LEU A 105 -19.89 -10.73 -19.71
N ARG A 106 -19.38 -10.90 -20.94
CA ARG A 106 -19.31 -12.22 -21.57
C ARG A 106 -18.42 -13.17 -20.79
N LEU A 107 -17.33 -12.66 -20.20
CA LEU A 107 -16.46 -13.49 -19.37
C LEU A 107 -17.20 -14.05 -18.14
N VAL A 108 -18.19 -13.34 -17.59
CA VAL A 108 -19.05 -13.89 -16.51
C VAL A 108 -19.76 -15.17 -16.98
N SER A 109 -20.31 -15.18 -18.20
CA SER A 109 -20.97 -16.37 -18.76
C SER A 109 -19.98 -17.49 -19.06
N VAL A 110 -18.80 -17.15 -19.59
CA VAL A 110 -17.73 -18.11 -19.87
C VAL A 110 -17.22 -18.73 -18.57
N LEU A 111 -17.01 -17.93 -17.54
CA LEU A 111 -16.60 -18.40 -16.21
C LEU A 111 -17.68 -19.28 -15.57
N GLY A 112 -18.96 -18.98 -15.77
CA GLY A 112 -20.07 -19.85 -15.33
C GLY A 112 -20.02 -21.25 -15.94
N GLN A 113 -19.56 -21.37 -17.18
CA GLN A 113 -19.39 -22.67 -17.86
C GLN A 113 -18.11 -23.41 -17.43
N HIS A 114 -17.04 -22.69 -17.11
CA HIS A 114 -15.71 -23.24 -16.80
C HIS A 114 -15.34 -23.13 -15.32
N GLY A 115 -16.24 -22.65 -14.46
CA GLY A 115 -15.95 -22.39 -13.04
C GLY A 115 -15.48 -23.62 -12.27
N GLN A 116 -16.02 -24.80 -12.60
CA GLN A 116 -15.57 -26.05 -12.01
C GLN A 116 -14.10 -26.33 -12.38
N CYS A 117 -13.73 -26.19 -13.65
CA CYS A 117 -12.35 -26.37 -14.09
C CYS A 117 -11.39 -25.37 -13.40
N VAL A 118 -11.80 -24.10 -13.28
CA VAL A 118 -11.00 -23.09 -12.55
C VAL A 118 -10.83 -23.46 -11.09
N SER A 119 -11.90 -23.88 -10.41
CA SER A 119 -11.85 -24.29 -9.00
C SER A 119 -10.97 -25.54 -8.80
N GLU A 120 -11.16 -26.58 -9.59
CA GLU A 120 -10.37 -27.82 -9.53
C GLU A 120 -8.89 -27.55 -9.82
N LEU A 121 -8.58 -26.71 -10.82
CA LEU A 121 -7.20 -26.36 -11.16
C LEU A 121 -6.53 -25.56 -10.03
N CYS A 122 -7.24 -24.61 -9.44
CA CYS A 122 -6.75 -23.87 -8.29
C CYS A 122 -6.47 -24.80 -7.10
N GLU A 123 -7.36 -25.75 -6.81
CA GLU A 123 -7.17 -26.74 -5.75
C GLU A 123 -5.94 -27.61 -5.99
N LEU A 124 -5.74 -28.13 -7.21
CA LEU A 124 -4.55 -28.90 -7.61
C LEU A 124 -3.26 -28.08 -7.43
N CYS A 125 -3.30 -26.80 -7.74
CA CYS A 125 -2.14 -25.89 -7.62
C CYS A 125 -1.97 -25.30 -6.22
N GLY A 126 -2.87 -25.62 -5.28
CA GLY A 126 -2.84 -25.06 -3.93
C GLY A 126 -3.21 -23.57 -3.83
N VAL A 127 -3.86 -23.00 -4.85
CA VAL A 127 -4.30 -21.60 -4.92
C VAL A 127 -5.72 -21.48 -4.41
N SER A 128 -5.99 -20.45 -3.57
CA SER A 128 -7.35 -20.17 -3.13
C SER A 128 -8.17 -19.54 -4.25
N CYS A 129 -9.38 -20.08 -4.46
CA CYS A 129 -10.31 -19.58 -5.46
C CYS A 129 -11.75 -19.79 -5.00
N SER A 130 -12.60 -18.81 -5.28
CA SER A 130 -14.05 -18.91 -5.19
C SER A 130 -14.65 -18.37 -6.49
N PRO A 131 -15.23 -19.21 -7.35
CA PRO A 131 -15.83 -18.76 -8.61
C PRO A 131 -16.90 -17.70 -8.43
N SER A 132 -17.69 -17.78 -7.36
CA SER A 132 -18.74 -16.79 -7.07
C SER A 132 -18.17 -15.40 -6.78
N THR A 133 -17.05 -15.32 -6.05
CA THR A 133 -16.37 -14.04 -5.78
C THR A 133 -15.72 -13.47 -7.03
N LEU A 134 -15.20 -14.31 -7.93
CA LEU A 134 -14.69 -13.88 -9.24
C LEU A 134 -15.80 -13.35 -10.14
N VAL A 135 -16.97 -13.98 -10.16
CA VAL A 135 -18.14 -13.49 -10.89
C VAL A 135 -18.57 -12.11 -10.37
N ARG A 136 -18.63 -11.93 -9.05
CA ARG A 136 -18.97 -10.64 -8.44
C ARG A 136 -17.94 -9.56 -8.79
N LEU A 137 -16.65 -9.91 -8.79
CA LEU A 137 -15.55 -9.03 -9.17
C LEU A 137 -15.69 -8.58 -10.65
N LEU A 138 -15.97 -9.52 -11.55
CA LEU A 138 -16.20 -9.25 -12.98
C LEU A 138 -17.39 -8.32 -13.20
N GLN A 139 -18.50 -8.57 -12.53
CA GLN A 139 -19.70 -7.73 -12.63
C GLN A 139 -19.42 -6.30 -12.18
N TYR A 140 -18.70 -6.13 -11.06
CA TYR A 140 -18.33 -4.82 -10.54
C TYR A 140 -17.47 -4.03 -11.52
N TYR A 141 -16.38 -4.63 -12.03
CA TYR A 141 -15.50 -3.92 -12.96
C TYR A 141 -16.06 -3.78 -14.37
N SER A 142 -16.97 -4.66 -14.78
CA SER A 142 -17.72 -4.45 -16.03
C SER A 142 -18.58 -3.18 -15.99
N SER A 143 -19.24 -2.91 -14.86
CA SER A 143 -20.02 -1.68 -14.67
C SER A 143 -19.14 -0.43 -14.64
N TRP A 144 -17.95 -0.50 -14.02
CA TRP A 144 -16.97 0.59 -14.07
C TRP A 144 -16.43 0.83 -15.48
N ALA A 145 -16.17 -0.23 -16.25
CA ALA A 145 -15.79 -0.10 -17.66
C ALA A 145 -16.87 0.62 -18.48
N GLN A 146 -18.15 0.32 -18.20
CA GLN A 146 -19.29 0.97 -18.85
C GLN A 146 -19.40 2.47 -18.54
N LEU A 147 -19.15 2.85 -17.28
CA LEU A 147 -19.38 4.21 -16.78
C LEU A 147 -18.11 5.07 -16.74
N ARG A 148 -16.96 4.53 -17.16
CA ARG A 148 -15.67 5.19 -17.06
C ARG A 148 -15.69 6.62 -17.59
N ASP A 149 -16.13 6.83 -18.82
CA ASP A 149 -16.09 8.15 -19.46
C ASP A 149 -17.13 9.13 -18.86
N THR A 150 -18.11 8.62 -18.12
CA THR A 150 -19.10 9.44 -17.40
C THR A 150 -18.60 9.85 -16.01
N LEU A 151 -18.03 8.89 -15.25
CA LEU A 151 -17.68 9.10 -13.85
C LEU A 151 -16.20 9.53 -13.66
N ILE A 152 -15.32 9.17 -14.60
CA ILE A 152 -13.87 9.43 -14.52
C ILE A 152 -13.36 10.05 -15.85
N SER A 153 -14.10 11.00 -16.40
CA SER A 153 -13.84 11.61 -17.72
C SER A 153 -12.52 12.37 -17.83
N ASN A 154 -11.99 12.87 -16.70
CA ASN A 154 -10.78 13.70 -16.65
C ASN A 154 -9.47 12.89 -16.59
N ARG A 155 -9.53 11.56 -16.69
CA ARG A 155 -8.36 10.67 -16.58
C ARG A 155 -8.24 9.75 -17.78
N THR A 156 -7.01 9.39 -18.13
CA THR A 156 -6.72 8.49 -19.26
C THR A 156 -6.04 7.22 -18.76
N PRO A 157 -6.14 6.08 -19.49
CA PRO A 157 -5.40 4.87 -19.15
C PRO A 157 -3.89 5.12 -19.14
N LEU A 158 -3.17 4.36 -18.35
CA LEU A 158 -1.70 4.42 -18.28
C LEU A 158 -1.02 3.87 -19.55
N GLY A 159 -1.60 2.82 -20.14
CA GLY A 159 -0.99 2.08 -21.26
C GLY A 159 -0.79 0.61 -20.92
N VAL A 160 0.44 0.12 -20.97
CA VAL A 160 0.81 -1.25 -20.62
C VAL A 160 1.09 -1.33 -19.11
N VAL A 161 0.38 -2.21 -18.42
CA VAL A 161 0.51 -2.46 -16.98
C VAL A 161 1.07 -3.86 -16.75
N ALA A 162 2.13 -3.97 -15.96
CA ALA A 162 2.64 -5.25 -15.49
C ALA A 162 2.02 -5.60 -14.13
N VAL A 163 1.40 -6.76 -14.04
CA VAL A 163 0.85 -7.33 -12.79
C VAL A 163 1.73 -8.50 -12.38
N VAL A 164 2.45 -8.34 -11.29
CA VAL A 164 3.38 -9.33 -10.76
C VAL A 164 2.81 -9.89 -9.46
N VAL A 165 2.71 -11.22 -9.37
CA VAL A 165 2.09 -11.89 -8.21
C VAL A 165 3.01 -12.99 -7.72
N SER A 166 3.30 -13.03 -6.41
CA SER A 166 4.12 -14.11 -5.83
C SER A 166 3.31 -15.40 -5.65
N ASP A 167 4.02 -16.46 -5.31
CA ASP A 167 3.38 -17.68 -4.79
C ASP A 167 2.53 -17.36 -3.55
N ASP A 168 1.57 -18.20 -3.24
CA ASP A 168 0.61 -18.06 -2.12
C ASP A 168 -0.47 -16.98 -2.28
N CYS A 169 -0.49 -16.21 -3.35
CA CYS A 169 -1.59 -15.32 -3.67
C CYS A 169 -2.80 -16.09 -4.20
N SER A 170 -3.99 -15.66 -3.80
CA SER A 170 -5.25 -16.18 -4.33
C SER A 170 -5.46 -15.73 -5.79
N LEU A 171 -6.28 -16.49 -6.52
CA LEU A 171 -6.71 -16.07 -7.85
C LEU A 171 -7.53 -14.77 -7.77
N TYR A 172 -8.24 -14.54 -6.66
CA TYR A 172 -8.95 -13.29 -6.40
C TYR A 172 -7.99 -12.10 -6.33
N SER A 173 -6.89 -12.21 -5.59
CA SER A 173 -5.88 -11.15 -5.45
C SER A 173 -5.24 -10.81 -6.80
N LEU A 174 -4.98 -11.80 -7.65
CA LEU A 174 -4.52 -11.58 -9.03
C LEU A 174 -5.57 -10.82 -9.85
N MET A 175 -6.81 -11.29 -9.85
CA MET A 175 -7.89 -10.68 -10.65
C MET A 175 -8.28 -9.30 -10.14
N LEU A 176 -8.09 -9.01 -8.85
CA LEU A 176 -8.30 -7.68 -8.25
C LEU A 176 -7.36 -6.61 -8.82
N LYS A 177 -6.24 -7.00 -9.45
CA LYS A 177 -5.33 -6.11 -10.18
C LYS A 177 -5.55 -6.13 -11.70
N VAL A 178 -5.81 -7.30 -12.28
CA VAL A 178 -6.01 -7.46 -13.72
C VAL A 178 -7.29 -6.80 -14.20
N LEU A 179 -8.41 -7.04 -13.52
CA LEU A 179 -9.73 -6.56 -13.95
C LEU A 179 -9.87 -5.04 -13.94
N PRO A 180 -9.47 -4.30 -12.88
CA PRO A 180 -9.54 -2.84 -12.90
C PRO A 180 -8.61 -2.23 -13.96
N ALA A 181 -7.43 -2.80 -14.20
CA ALA A 181 -6.53 -2.35 -15.26
C ALA A 181 -7.21 -2.47 -16.65
N LEU A 182 -7.79 -3.64 -16.95
CA LEU A 182 -8.53 -3.86 -18.20
C LEU A 182 -9.80 -3.00 -18.29
N ALA A 183 -10.57 -2.87 -17.21
CA ALA A 183 -11.78 -2.06 -17.19
C ALA A 183 -11.50 -0.59 -17.52
N MET A 184 -10.37 -0.06 -17.03
CA MET A 184 -9.93 1.31 -17.31
C MET A 184 -9.33 1.47 -18.72
N GLY A 185 -9.15 0.39 -19.48
CA GLY A 185 -8.69 0.43 -20.87
C GLY A 185 -7.19 0.21 -21.06
N ASN A 186 -6.48 -0.28 -20.05
CA ASN A 186 -5.07 -0.67 -20.17
C ASN A 186 -4.93 -2.08 -20.78
N SER A 187 -3.77 -2.39 -21.32
CA SER A 187 -3.33 -3.77 -21.55
C SER A 187 -2.53 -4.27 -20.36
N VAL A 188 -2.54 -5.59 -20.16
CA VAL A 188 -1.95 -6.21 -18.97
C VAL A 188 -0.97 -7.31 -19.36
N ILE A 189 0.21 -7.29 -18.74
CA ILE A 189 1.18 -8.40 -18.73
C ILE A 189 1.18 -8.97 -17.33
N VAL A 190 0.74 -10.22 -17.20
CA VAL A 190 0.74 -10.95 -15.92
C VAL A 190 2.03 -11.75 -15.79
N VAL A 191 2.71 -11.60 -14.67
CA VAL A 191 3.83 -12.44 -14.25
C VAL A 191 3.40 -13.15 -12.96
N PRO A 192 2.78 -14.34 -13.06
CA PRO A 192 2.30 -15.06 -11.88
C PRO A 192 3.44 -15.83 -11.20
N GLY A 193 3.27 -16.10 -9.90
CA GLY A 193 4.07 -17.10 -9.20
C GLY A 193 3.84 -18.51 -9.76
N ARG A 194 4.66 -19.48 -9.36
CA ARG A 194 4.62 -20.85 -9.92
C ARG A 194 3.28 -21.53 -9.71
N SER A 195 2.72 -21.44 -8.51
CA SER A 195 1.44 -22.05 -8.16
C SER A 195 0.25 -21.36 -8.85
N SER A 196 0.31 -20.06 -9.03
CA SER A 196 -0.74 -19.26 -9.68
C SER A 196 -0.62 -19.23 -11.22
N ALA A 197 0.46 -19.73 -11.81
CA ALA A 197 0.67 -19.74 -13.25
C ALA A 197 -0.38 -20.55 -14.03
N PRO A 198 -0.70 -21.82 -13.69
CA PRO A 198 -1.72 -22.56 -14.44
C PRO A 198 -3.12 -21.94 -14.37
N PRO A 199 -3.64 -21.49 -13.20
CA PRO A 199 -4.90 -20.76 -13.17
C PRO A 199 -4.88 -19.44 -13.96
N ALA A 200 -3.78 -18.69 -13.94
CA ALA A 200 -3.64 -17.46 -14.71
C ALA A 200 -3.69 -17.70 -16.22
N LEU A 201 -3.04 -18.78 -16.70
CA LEU A 201 -3.05 -19.19 -18.09
C LEU A 201 -4.45 -19.66 -18.55
N LEU A 202 -5.16 -20.40 -17.69
CA LEU A 202 -6.56 -20.77 -17.97
C LEU A 202 -7.43 -19.51 -18.04
N MET A 203 -7.30 -18.59 -17.10
CA MET A 203 -8.06 -17.34 -17.14
C MET A 203 -7.78 -16.53 -18.41
N ALA A 204 -6.51 -16.44 -18.85
CA ALA A 204 -6.17 -15.75 -20.09
C ALA A 204 -6.85 -16.38 -21.31
N GLN A 205 -6.93 -17.70 -21.37
CA GLN A 205 -7.69 -18.42 -22.39
C GLN A 205 -9.19 -18.09 -22.34
N LEU A 206 -9.79 -18.03 -21.14
CA LEU A 206 -11.19 -17.69 -20.96
C LEU A 206 -11.48 -16.24 -21.39
N PHE A 207 -10.57 -15.29 -21.11
CA PHE A 207 -10.67 -13.90 -21.60
C PHE A 207 -10.72 -13.83 -23.14
N MET A 208 -9.89 -14.61 -23.81
CA MET A 208 -9.94 -14.71 -25.27
C MET A 208 -11.27 -15.28 -25.76
N GLY A 209 -11.78 -16.33 -25.11
CA GLY A 209 -13.10 -16.91 -25.39
C GLY A 209 -14.25 -15.90 -25.20
N ALA A 210 -14.11 -14.94 -24.30
CA ALA A 210 -15.04 -13.84 -24.09
C ALA A 210 -14.93 -12.72 -25.16
N GLY A 211 -13.88 -12.74 -25.99
CA GLY A 211 -13.65 -11.78 -27.07
C GLY A 211 -12.76 -10.60 -26.69
N LEU A 212 -11.88 -10.79 -25.71
CA LEU A 212 -10.82 -9.82 -25.42
C LEU A 212 -9.86 -9.75 -26.63
N PRO A 213 -9.45 -8.56 -27.13
CA PRO A 213 -8.49 -8.47 -28.23
C PRO A 213 -7.15 -9.13 -27.90
N ALA A 214 -6.54 -9.76 -28.91
CA ALA A 214 -5.20 -10.30 -28.78
C ALA A 214 -4.22 -9.24 -28.28
N GLY A 215 -3.31 -9.62 -27.40
CA GLY A 215 -2.34 -8.71 -26.78
C GLY A 215 -2.87 -7.86 -25.62
N ALA A 216 -4.19 -7.69 -25.44
CA ALA A 216 -4.72 -6.94 -24.30
C ALA A 216 -4.44 -7.62 -22.95
N LEU A 217 -4.30 -8.94 -22.94
CA LEU A 217 -3.85 -9.72 -21.78
C LEU A 217 -2.80 -10.74 -22.24
N ASN A 218 -1.63 -10.69 -21.62
CA ASN A 218 -0.56 -11.64 -21.85
C ASN A 218 -0.10 -12.22 -20.51
N VAL A 219 0.41 -13.46 -20.52
CA VAL A 219 0.92 -14.14 -19.32
C VAL A 219 2.31 -14.69 -19.61
N LEU A 220 3.29 -14.25 -18.85
CA LEU A 220 4.67 -14.76 -18.88
C LEU A 220 4.95 -15.55 -17.60
N THR A 221 5.37 -16.79 -17.77
CA THR A 221 5.74 -17.67 -16.66
C THR A 221 7.26 -17.74 -16.50
N GLY A 222 7.74 -17.91 -15.29
CA GLY A 222 9.17 -17.94 -14.97
C GLY A 222 9.50 -18.76 -13.75
N SER A 223 10.79 -18.91 -13.46
CA SER A 223 11.30 -19.63 -12.30
C SER A 223 11.26 -18.80 -11.02
N ASP A 224 11.31 -17.48 -11.15
CA ASP A 224 11.45 -16.55 -10.04
C ASP A 224 10.92 -15.15 -10.40
N MET A 225 10.96 -14.26 -9.41
CA MET A 225 10.43 -12.88 -9.52
C MET A 225 11.29 -11.94 -10.38
N SER A 226 12.51 -12.36 -10.82
CA SER A 226 13.38 -11.55 -11.67
C SER A 226 12.73 -11.25 -13.03
N LEU A 227 11.83 -12.12 -13.48
CA LEU A 227 11.06 -11.91 -14.71
C LEU A 227 10.19 -10.65 -14.62
N GLY A 228 9.57 -10.39 -13.46
CA GLY A 228 8.80 -9.14 -13.22
C GLY A 228 9.66 -7.89 -13.38
N ALA A 229 10.90 -7.92 -12.88
CA ALA A 229 11.85 -6.83 -13.06
C ALA A 229 12.27 -6.65 -14.53
N LYS A 230 12.50 -7.73 -15.28
CA LYS A 230 12.79 -7.68 -16.72
C LYS A 230 11.64 -7.07 -17.53
N VAL A 231 10.39 -7.44 -17.21
CA VAL A 231 9.21 -6.82 -17.83
C VAL A 231 9.15 -5.33 -17.54
N ALA A 232 9.40 -4.93 -16.29
CA ALA A 232 9.40 -3.54 -15.85
C ALA A 232 10.51 -2.69 -16.52
N GLN A 233 11.62 -3.29 -16.92
CA GLN A 233 12.72 -2.61 -17.64
C GLN A 233 12.31 -2.12 -19.02
N SER A 234 11.28 -2.71 -19.63
CA SER A 234 10.82 -2.28 -20.94
C SER A 234 10.27 -0.85 -20.91
N SER A 235 10.71 -0.03 -21.88
CA SER A 235 10.28 1.36 -22.00
C SER A 235 8.79 1.54 -22.27
N SER A 236 8.11 0.52 -22.77
CA SER A 236 6.68 0.55 -23.08
C SER A 236 5.79 0.21 -21.87
N VAL A 237 6.36 -0.35 -20.80
CA VAL A 237 5.61 -0.61 -19.58
C VAL A 237 5.47 0.69 -18.79
N SER A 238 4.22 1.09 -18.50
CA SER A 238 3.92 2.37 -17.86
C SER A 238 3.77 2.28 -16.33
N TYR A 239 3.45 1.09 -15.82
CA TYR A 239 3.17 0.87 -14.42
C TYR A 239 3.36 -0.59 -14.02
N VAL A 240 3.84 -0.81 -12.83
CA VAL A 240 3.99 -2.14 -12.24
C VAL A 240 3.21 -2.21 -10.94
N THR A 241 2.38 -3.24 -10.78
CA THR A 241 1.71 -3.51 -9.53
C THR A 241 2.04 -4.92 -9.05
N TYR A 242 2.40 -5.02 -7.79
CA TYR A 242 2.80 -6.27 -7.16
C TYR A 242 1.82 -6.68 -6.06
N SER A 243 1.55 -8.00 -5.97
CA SER A 243 0.82 -8.59 -4.84
C SER A 243 1.55 -9.83 -4.35
N GLY A 244 1.79 -9.92 -3.03
CA GLY A 244 2.48 -11.09 -2.50
C GLY A 244 3.15 -10.85 -1.16
N ASN A 245 4.27 -11.53 -0.93
CA ASN A 245 5.08 -11.32 0.26
C ASN A 245 5.93 -10.04 0.15
N LYS A 246 6.31 -9.48 1.30
CA LYS A 246 7.06 -8.22 1.33
C LYS A 246 8.44 -8.32 0.68
N GLN A 247 9.13 -9.47 0.81
CA GLN A 247 10.52 -9.63 0.36
C GLN A 247 10.62 -9.51 -1.16
N ASP A 248 9.76 -10.22 -1.88
CA ASP A 248 9.73 -10.16 -3.35
C ASP A 248 9.31 -8.77 -3.85
N GLY A 249 8.35 -8.12 -3.15
CA GLY A 249 7.95 -6.74 -3.46
C GLY A 249 9.12 -5.75 -3.29
N VAL A 250 9.91 -5.90 -2.24
CA VAL A 250 11.13 -5.10 -2.01
C VAL A 250 12.18 -5.36 -3.09
N MET A 251 12.41 -6.62 -3.47
CA MET A 251 13.34 -6.96 -4.55
C MET A 251 12.92 -6.33 -5.88
N LEU A 252 11.62 -6.39 -6.21
CA LEU A 252 11.07 -5.78 -7.41
C LEU A 252 11.28 -4.26 -7.41
N CYS A 253 10.96 -3.57 -6.32
CA CYS A 253 11.17 -2.11 -6.19
C CYS A 253 12.63 -1.72 -6.36
N LYS A 254 13.56 -2.46 -5.74
CA LYS A 254 15.01 -2.20 -5.88
C LYS A 254 15.50 -2.44 -7.29
N ALA A 255 15.04 -3.51 -7.95
CA ALA A 255 15.43 -3.86 -9.30
C ALA A 255 14.90 -2.87 -10.36
N THR A 256 13.83 -2.13 -10.05
CA THR A 256 13.21 -1.16 -10.96
C THR A 256 13.54 0.30 -10.63
N ALA A 257 14.33 0.54 -9.58
CA ALA A 257 14.73 1.89 -9.17
C ALA A 257 15.50 2.61 -10.31
N GLY A 258 15.09 3.84 -10.62
CA GLY A 258 15.68 4.65 -11.70
C GLY A 258 15.15 4.36 -13.11
N MET A 259 14.29 3.35 -13.28
CA MET A 259 13.72 3.02 -14.59
C MET A 259 12.54 3.91 -15.01
N GLY A 260 12.17 4.88 -14.20
CA GLY A 260 11.07 5.80 -14.50
C GLY A 260 9.67 5.14 -14.47
N VAL A 261 9.55 3.93 -13.95
CA VAL A 261 8.30 3.19 -13.84
C VAL A 261 7.85 3.21 -12.38
N PRO A 262 6.64 3.70 -12.08
CA PRO A 262 6.08 3.59 -10.75
C PRO A 262 5.78 2.13 -10.40
N VAL A 263 6.09 1.74 -9.16
CA VAL A 263 5.80 0.40 -8.63
C VAL A 263 4.94 0.54 -7.40
N SER A 264 3.79 -0.12 -7.39
CA SER A 264 2.95 -0.27 -6.21
C SER A 264 3.07 -1.67 -5.62
N VAL A 265 3.07 -1.73 -4.30
CA VAL A 265 3.24 -2.99 -3.56
C VAL A 265 2.05 -3.22 -2.65
N SER A 266 1.43 -4.39 -2.77
CA SER A 266 0.46 -4.95 -1.83
C SER A 266 1.10 -6.19 -1.18
N ALA A 267 1.69 -5.99 0.01
CA ALA A 267 2.34 -7.05 0.77
C ALA A 267 1.33 -7.74 1.69
N CYS A 268 0.38 -8.45 1.09
CA CYS A 268 -0.72 -9.11 1.78
C CYS A 268 -0.36 -10.49 2.33
N VAL A 269 0.57 -11.20 1.69
CA VAL A 269 0.97 -12.56 2.11
C VAL A 269 1.94 -12.49 3.27
N GLY A 270 1.63 -13.20 4.35
CA GLY A 270 2.45 -13.27 5.56
C GLY A 270 2.29 -12.04 6.48
N ALA A 271 1.29 -11.19 6.26
CA ALA A 271 0.97 -10.11 7.17
C ALA A 271 0.38 -10.66 8.49
N THR A 272 0.83 -10.13 9.63
CA THR A 272 0.24 -10.42 10.94
C THR A 272 -0.90 -9.45 11.23
N CYS A 273 -2.08 -10.00 11.58
CA CYS A 273 -3.32 -9.25 11.77
C CYS A 273 -3.89 -9.47 13.17
N PRO A 274 -4.30 -8.42 13.90
CA PRO A 274 -4.91 -8.56 15.21
C PRO A 274 -6.37 -9.03 15.11
N PHE A 275 -6.71 -10.03 15.96
CA PHE A 275 -8.07 -10.47 16.20
C PHE A 275 -8.41 -10.10 17.66
N ILE A 276 -9.21 -9.06 17.85
CA ILE A 276 -9.43 -8.41 19.15
C ILE A 276 -10.80 -8.84 19.70
N VAL A 277 -10.82 -9.42 20.91
CA VAL A 277 -12.02 -9.88 21.57
C VAL A 277 -12.20 -9.13 22.89
N PHE A 278 -13.25 -8.30 22.98
CA PHE A 278 -13.63 -7.58 24.18
C PHE A 278 -14.56 -8.43 25.05
N GLU A 279 -14.76 -8.05 26.31
CA GLU A 279 -15.62 -8.77 27.26
C GLU A 279 -17.10 -8.79 26.86
N SER A 280 -17.54 -7.79 26.10
CA SER A 280 -18.91 -7.69 25.57
C SER A 280 -19.14 -8.51 24.29
N ALA A 281 -18.14 -9.24 23.80
CA ALA A 281 -18.28 -10.05 22.59
C ALA A 281 -19.12 -11.31 22.81
N ASP A 282 -19.80 -11.76 21.74
CA ASP A 282 -20.23 -13.15 21.66
C ASP A 282 -19.00 -14.05 21.48
N ILE A 283 -18.61 -14.69 22.57
CA ILE A 283 -17.39 -15.49 22.66
C ILE A 283 -17.46 -16.75 21.78
N ASP A 284 -18.63 -17.36 21.64
CA ASP A 284 -18.77 -18.56 20.83
C ASP A 284 -18.56 -18.24 19.35
N SER A 285 -19.21 -17.19 18.84
CA SER A 285 -19.00 -16.71 17.47
C SER A 285 -17.56 -16.20 17.22
N ALA A 286 -16.97 -15.48 18.17
CA ALA A 286 -15.59 -15.02 18.07
C ALA A 286 -14.59 -16.19 17.99
N VAL A 287 -14.78 -17.23 18.80
CA VAL A 287 -13.94 -18.42 18.80
C VAL A 287 -14.12 -19.22 17.51
N ASP A 288 -15.34 -19.36 17.00
CA ASP A 288 -15.58 -20.02 15.72
C ASP A 288 -14.88 -19.27 14.58
N GLY A 289 -14.94 -17.92 14.57
CA GLY A 289 -14.23 -17.06 13.63
C GLY A 289 -12.70 -17.23 13.70
N VAL A 290 -12.14 -17.25 14.90
CA VAL A 290 -10.70 -17.47 15.10
C VAL A 290 -10.24 -18.85 14.63
N ILE A 291 -11.01 -19.90 14.93
CA ILE A 291 -10.70 -21.27 14.47
C ILE A 291 -10.73 -21.35 12.95
N GLU A 292 -11.71 -20.71 12.34
CA GLU A 292 -11.80 -20.68 10.87
C GLU A 292 -10.61 -19.99 10.24
N THR A 293 -10.26 -18.81 10.72
CA THR A 293 -9.19 -17.97 10.15
C THR A 293 -7.80 -18.48 10.46
N ALA A 294 -7.54 -18.92 11.69
CA ALA A 294 -6.22 -19.32 12.12
C ALA A 294 -5.83 -20.73 11.67
N PHE A 295 -6.80 -21.65 11.53
CA PHE A 295 -6.49 -23.05 11.28
C PHE A 295 -7.11 -23.64 10.01
N LYS A 296 -8.31 -23.19 9.58
CA LYS A 296 -8.98 -23.73 8.39
C LYS A 296 -8.67 -22.97 7.09
N LYS A 297 -8.67 -21.63 7.13
CA LYS A 297 -8.47 -20.74 5.96
C LYS A 297 -7.18 -19.91 6.02
N ARG A 298 -6.10 -20.50 6.46
CA ARG A 298 -4.86 -19.85 6.90
C ARG A 298 -3.96 -19.26 5.78
N LYS A 299 -4.35 -19.14 4.56
CA LYS A 299 -3.40 -19.00 3.44
C LYS A 299 -2.72 -17.64 3.26
N GLU A 300 -3.36 -16.50 3.53
CA GLU A 300 -2.80 -15.19 3.17
C GLU A 300 -2.29 -14.39 4.38
N VAL A 301 -3.03 -14.38 5.48
CA VAL A 301 -2.68 -13.61 6.68
C VAL A 301 -2.50 -14.50 7.90
N HIS A 302 -1.70 -14.03 8.84
CA HIS A 302 -1.46 -14.65 10.13
C HIS A 302 -2.19 -13.88 11.24
N TRP A 303 -3.02 -14.57 12.01
CA TRP A 303 -3.80 -13.93 13.05
C TRP A 303 -3.10 -13.99 14.41
N VAL A 304 -3.19 -12.89 15.17
CA VAL A 304 -2.74 -12.78 16.54
C VAL A 304 -3.98 -12.44 17.38
N LEU A 305 -4.33 -13.32 18.32
CA LEU A 305 -5.52 -13.17 19.14
C LEU A 305 -5.21 -12.26 20.35
N CYS A 306 -5.90 -11.13 20.44
CA CYS A 306 -5.85 -10.21 21.57
C CYS A 306 -7.16 -10.33 22.35
N VAL A 307 -7.11 -10.75 23.61
CA VAL A 307 -8.30 -11.04 24.43
C VAL A 307 -8.31 -10.14 25.67
N GLN A 308 -9.45 -9.56 25.98
CA GLN A 308 -9.60 -8.84 27.24
C GLN A 308 -9.45 -9.81 28.42
N GLU A 309 -8.63 -9.44 29.41
CA GLU A 309 -8.22 -10.32 30.53
C GLU A 309 -9.43 -10.96 31.25
N SER A 310 -10.51 -10.20 31.42
CA SER A 310 -11.73 -10.67 32.10
C SER A 310 -12.42 -11.88 31.45
N VAL A 311 -12.20 -12.13 30.16
CA VAL A 311 -12.85 -13.24 29.42
C VAL A 311 -11.87 -14.29 28.92
N LEU A 312 -10.58 -14.16 29.22
CA LEU A 312 -9.53 -15.07 28.71
C LEU A 312 -9.84 -16.54 28.99
N ASP A 313 -10.20 -16.89 30.24
CA ASP A 313 -10.46 -18.29 30.61
C ASP A 313 -11.64 -18.89 29.84
N ARG A 314 -12.67 -18.09 29.57
CA ARG A 314 -13.82 -18.50 28.76
C ARG A 314 -13.42 -18.75 27.31
N VAL A 315 -12.66 -17.83 26.72
CA VAL A 315 -12.14 -17.96 25.34
C VAL A 315 -11.25 -19.20 25.22
N VAL A 316 -10.33 -19.40 26.16
CA VAL A 316 -9.42 -20.56 26.16
C VAL A 316 -10.20 -21.88 26.32
N ALA A 317 -11.20 -21.93 27.18
CA ALA A 317 -12.05 -23.11 27.33
C ALA A 317 -12.80 -23.45 26.03
N ARG A 318 -13.34 -22.44 25.33
CA ARG A 318 -14.01 -22.61 24.03
C ARG A 318 -13.04 -23.03 22.94
N LEU A 319 -11.84 -22.42 22.88
CA LEU A 319 -10.78 -22.82 21.92
C LEU A 319 -10.42 -24.29 22.08
N LYS A 320 -10.20 -24.77 23.33
CA LYS A 320 -9.93 -26.18 23.61
C LYS A 320 -11.03 -27.10 23.08
N LEU A 321 -12.30 -26.71 23.32
CA LEU A 321 -13.47 -27.47 22.87
C LEU A 321 -13.54 -27.54 21.33
N ARG A 322 -13.35 -26.41 20.63
CA ARG A 322 -13.42 -26.34 19.16
C ARG A 322 -12.22 -27.00 18.47
N MET A 323 -11.06 -27.01 19.10
CA MET A 323 -9.86 -27.67 18.59
C MET A 323 -9.90 -29.19 18.79
N ALA A 324 -10.74 -29.69 19.67
CA ALA A 324 -10.84 -31.14 19.94
C ALA A 324 -11.16 -31.90 18.67
N GLY A 325 -10.30 -32.88 18.32
CA GLY A 325 -10.45 -33.70 17.12
C GLY A 325 -9.87 -33.10 15.82
N MET A 326 -9.33 -31.88 15.85
CA MET A 326 -8.60 -31.33 14.70
C MET A 326 -7.31 -32.11 14.46
N LYS A 327 -7.07 -32.48 13.20
CA LYS A 327 -5.88 -33.24 12.78
C LYS A 327 -4.70 -32.30 12.51
N CYS A 328 -3.50 -32.88 12.47
CA CYS A 328 -2.30 -32.17 12.03
C CYS A 328 -2.47 -31.61 10.62
N VAL A 329 -1.91 -30.44 10.41
CA VAL A 329 -1.88 -29.72 9.14
C VAL A 329 -0.54 -30.01 8.47
N ALA A 330 -0.56 -30.30 7.15
CA ALA A 330 0.65 -30.43 6.37
C ALA A 330 1.37 -29.07 6.23
N LEU A 331 2.67 -29.08 6.44
CA LEU A 331 3.58 -27.97 6.18
C LEU A 331 4.24 -28.18 4.83
N ARG A 332 4.93 -27.17 4.32
CA ARG A 332 5.63 -27.23 3.03
C ARG A 332 6.87 -28.10 3.07
N SER A 333 7.60 -28.07 4.19
CA SER A 333 8.86 -28.77 4.36
C SER A 333 9.14 -29.11 5.83
N ASP A 334 10.13 -29.98 6.05
CA ASP A 334 10.63 -30.28 7.40
C ASP A 334 11.36 -29.07 8.02
N GLU A 335 11.92 -28.17 7.21
CA GLU A 335 12.50 -26.90 7.68
C GLU A 335 11.42 -26.00 8.30
N ASP A 336 10.26 -25.89 7.65
CA ASP A 336 9.11 -25.15 8.20
C ASP A 336 8.67 -25.72 9.54
N ARG A 337 8.68 -27.04 9.67
CA ARG A 337 8.39 -27.73 10.93
C ARG A 337 9.41 -27.34 12.01
N ALA A 338 10.69 -27.42 11.68
CA ALA A 338 11.76 -27.07 12.62
C ALA A 338 11.67 -25.62 13.11
N LEU A 339 11.32 -24.67 12.20
CA LEU A 339 11.06 -23.26 12.55
C LEU A 339 9.90 -23.13 13.54
N VAL A 340 8.80 -23.85 13.29
CA VAL A 340 7.62 -23.84 14.18
C VAL A 340 7.99 -24.39 15.56
N GLU A 341 8.69 -25.51 15.63
CA GLU A 341 9.10 -26.16 16.88
C GLU A 341 10.04 -25.25 17.69
N ALA A 342 11.01 -24.63 17.02
CA ALA A 342 11.96 -23.71 17.66
C ALA A 342 11.22 -22.51 18.27
N ALA A 343 10.30 -21.89 17.54
CA ALA A 343 9.56 -20.74 18.03
C ALA A 343 8.54 -21.09 19.13
N VAL A 344 7.96 -22.28 19.10
CA VAL A 344 7.12 -22.78 20.20
C VAL A 344 7.97 -22.96 21.46
N GLN A 345 9.15 -23.54 21.35
CA GLN A 345 10.06 -23.69 22.49
C GLN A 345 10.52 -22.34 23.05
N GLU A 346 10.87 -21.39 22.18
CA GLU A 346 11.23 -20.04 22.60
C GLU A 346 10.08 -19.35 23.34
N SER A 347 8.85 -19.43 22.80
CA SER A 347 7.67 -18.85 23.44
C SER A 347 7.39 -19.49 24.80
N GLN A 348 7.58 -20.80 24.95
CA GLN A 348 7.44 -21.49 26.24
C GLN A 348 8.50 -21.05 27.25
N GLN A 349 9.75 -20.84 26.81
CA GLN A 349 10.83 -20.30 27.64
C GLN A 349 10.50 -18.87 28.12
N GLN A 350 9.76 -18.10 27.33
CA GLN A 350 9.26 -16.77 27.67
C GLN A 350 8.00 -16.79 28.54
N GLY A 351 7.49 -17.98 28.90
CA GLY A 351 6.35 -18.17 29.81
C GLY A 351 5.02 -18.45 29.12
N ALA A 352 4.99 -18.66 27.81
CA ALA A 352 3.76 -19.02 27.11
C ALA A 352 3.29 -20.44 27.45
N THR A 353 1.99 -20.61 27.56
CA THR A 353 1.35 -21.90 27.80
C THR A 353 0.84 -22.51 26.49
N LEU A 354 1.20 -23.77 26.25
CA LEU A 354 0.88 -24.50 25.01
C LEU A 354 -0.47 -25.22 25.12
N ILE A 355 -1.32 -25.06 24.10
CA ILE A 355 -2.54 -25.83 23.90
C ILE A 355 -2.51 -26.40 22.49
N GLN A 356 -2.61 -27.73 22.36
CA GLN A 356 -2.56 -28.44 21.08
C GLN A 356 -3.81 -29.31 20.90
N SER A 357 -4.28 -29.46 19.69
CA SER A 357 -5.41 -30.29 19.33
C SER A 357 -5.11 -31.80 19.40
N CYS A 358 -3.87 -32.18 19.13
CA CYS A 358 -3.36 -33.55 19.16
C CYS A 358 -1.84 -33.55 19.36
N THR A 359 -1.25 -34.71 19.60
CA THR A 359 0.20 -34.84 19.75
C THR A 359 0.88 -34.65 18.38
N ALA A 360 1.97 -33.92 18.36
CA ALA A 360 2.77 -33.73 17.16
C ALA A 360 3.36 -35.09 16.72
N PRO A 361 3.32 -35.43 15.41
CA PRO A 361 3.96 -36.64 14.90
C PRO A 361 5.47 -36.62 15.17
N SER A 362 6.09 -37.80 15.32
CA SER A 362 7.54 -37.90 15.54
C SER A 362 8.36 -37.53 14.28
N SER A 363 7.76 -37.57 13.10
CA SER A 363 8.44 -37.33 11.81
C SER A 363 7.46 -36.81 10.75
N GLY A 364 7.99 -36.15 9.72
CA GLY A 364 7.25 -35.63 8.57
C GLY A 364 6.81 -34.17 8.73
N ALA A 365 6.60 -33.50 7.61
CA ALA A 365 6.21 -32.09 7.52
C ALA A 365 4.73 -31.88 7.92
N GLN A 366 4.39 -32.16 9.17
CA GLN A 366 3.04 -31.99 9.74
C GLN A 366 3.15 -31.39 11.14
N TYR A 367 2.20 -30.50 11.50
CA TYR A 367 2.13 -29.90 12.82
C TYR A 367 0.66 -29.76 13.30
N PRO A 368 0.38 -29.99 14.59
CA PRO A 368 -0.96 -29.85 15.12
C PRO A 368 -1.34 -28.37 15.25
N PRO A 369 -2.63 -28.03 15.07
CA PRO A 369 -3.16 -26.73 15.48
C PRO A 369 -2.77 -26.39 16.91
N THR A 370 -2.12 -25.26 17.10
CA THR A 370 -1.45 -24.90 18.35
C THR A 370 -1.79 -23.47 18.74
N VAL A 371 -2.22 -23.28 20.00
CA VAL A 371 -2.44 -21.98 20.63
C VAL A 371 -1.35 -21.72 21.66
N LEU A 372 -0.74 -20.55 21.62
CA LEU A 372 0.27 -20.07 22.55
C LEU A 372 -0.32 -18.99 23.44
N CYS A 373 -0.85 -19.38 24.61
CA CYS A 373 -1.43 -18.44 25.56
C CYS A 373 -0.35 -17.66 26.31
N SER A 374 -0.63 -16.39 26.61
CA SER A 374 0.30 -15.44 27.25
C SER A 374 1.59 -15.24 26.46
N ALA A 375 1.47 -15.20 25.12
CA ALA A 375 2.58 -14.88 24.26
C ALA A 375 3.08 -13.44 24.53
N ALA A 376 4.40 -13.28 24.60
CA ALA A 376 4.99 -11.95 24.74
C ALA A 376 4.84 -11.15 23.43
N PRO A 377 4.63 -9.82 23.47
CA PRO A 377 4.57 -9.00 22.26
C PRO A 377 5.83 -9.09 21.38
N SER A 378 6.98 -9.41 21.97
CA SER A 378 8.25 -9.62 21.29
C SER A 378 8.44 -11.03 20.72
N SER A 379 7.50 -11.92 20.94
CA SER A 379 7.56 -13.31 20.44
C SER A 379 7.62 -13.33 18.91
N PRO A 380 8.42 -14.21 18.29
CA PRO A 380 8.64 -14.20 16.83
C PRO A 380 7.34 -14.23 16.02
N PHE A 381 6.37 -15.06 16.39
CA PHE A 381 5.10 -15.20 15.67
C PHE A 381 3.98 -14.24 16.07
N VAL A 382 4.31 -13.25 16.89
CA VAL A 382 3.44 -12.07 17.08
C VAL A 382 3.74 -11.01 16.02
N VAL A 383 5.01 -10.88 15.61
CA VAL A 383 5.46 -9.84 14.65
C VAL A 383 5.72 -10.37 13.25
N SER A 384 5.87 -11.68 13.06
CA SER A 384 6.07 -12.34 11.77
C SER A 384 5.13 -13.52 11.58
N ALA A 385 4.82 -13.86 10.33
CA ALA A 385 3.97 -15.01 10.03
C ALA A 385 4.66 -16.32 10.40
N SER A 386 3.88 -17.26 10.95
CA SER A 386 4.31 -18.63 11.16
C SER A 386 4.07 -19.50 9.91
N PRO A 387 5.01 -20.36 9.52
CA PRO A 387 4.74 -21.35 8.47
C PRO A 387 3.81 -22.47 8.96
N GLY A 388 3.57 -22.59 10.26
CA GLY A 388 2.72 -23.60 10.90
C GLY A 388 1.40 -23.07 11.48
N PRO A 389 0.47 -23.98 11.89
CA PRO A 389 -0.83 -23.63 12.42
C PRO A 389 -0.73 -23.12 13.88
N LEU A 390 -0.12 -21.95 14.06
CA LEU A 390 0.06 -21.33 15.36
C LEU A 390 -0.86 -20.12 15.53
N LEU A 391 -1.42 -19.97 16.74
CA LEU A 391 -2.21 -18.82 17.17
C LEU A 391 -1.61 -18.25 18.46
N PRO A 392 -0.84 -17.17 18.41
CA PRO A 392 -0.42 -16.45 19.61
C PRO A 392 -1.61 -15.75 20.26
N VAL A 393 -1.68 -15.77 21.58
CA VAL A 393 -2.72 -15.10 22.39
C VAL A 393 -2.04 -14.12 23.34
N MET A 394 -2.42 -12.86 23.23
CA MET A 394 -2.02 -11.78 24.13
C MET A 394 -3.24 -11.28 24.90
N THR A 395 -3.03 -10.69 26.06
CA THR A 395 -4.10 -10.12 26.89
C THR A 395 -3.98 -8.62 27.02
N PHE A 396 -5.12 -7.96 27.17
CA PHE A 396 -5.22 -6.53 27.44
C PHE A 396 -6.31 -6.25 28.49
N ARG A 397 -6.26 -5.08 29.14
CA ARG A 397 -7.23 -4.64 30.14
C ARG A 397 -8.12 -3.51 29.64
N THR A 398 -7.56 -2.61 28.84
CA THR A 398 -8.23 -1.39 28.37
C THR A 398 -8.23 -1.31 26.85
N ASN A 399 -9.15 -0.52 26.28
CA ASN A 399 -9.17 -0.25 24.84
C ASN A 399 -7.83 0.33 24.35
N THR A 400 -7.18 1.20 25.13
CA THR A 400 -5.88 1.77 24.77
C THR A 400 -4.81 0.69 24.65
N GLU A 401 -4.80 -0.31 25.53
CA GLU A 401 -3.89 -1.45 25.44
C GLU A 401 -4.24 -2.33 24.23
N ALA A 402 -5.52 -2.59 23.97
CA ALA A 402 -5.96 -3.34 22.78
C ALA A 402 -5.47 -2.71 21.49
N VAL A 403 -5.62 -1.38 21.37
CA VAL A 403 -5.12 -0.61 20.21
C VAL A 403 -3.60 -0.65 20.14
N THR A 404 -2.90 -0.56 21.27
CA THR A 404 -1.43 -0.63 21.32
C THR A 404 -0.92 -1.98 20.83
N LEU A 405 -1.52 -3.08 21.31
CA LEU A 405 -1.20 -4.44 20.86
C LEU A 405 -1.58 -4.66 19.40
N GLY A 406 -2.75 -4.20 18.98
CA GLY A 406 -3.19 -4.30 17.59
C GLY A 406 -2.30 -3.55 16.59
N ASN A 407 -1.68 -2.45 17.04
CA ASN A 407 -0.74 -1.67 16.25
C ASN A 407 0.73 -2.10 16.39
N HIS A 408 1.03 -3.08 17.26
CA HIS A 408 2.40 -3.49 17.54
C HIS A 408 3.10 -4.12 16.34
N SER A 409 2.39 -4.91 15.54
CA SER A 409 2.93 -5.51 14.31
C SER A 409 3.42 -4.45 13.33
N PRO A 410 4.54 -4.69 12.61
CA PRO A 410 4.95 -3.85 11.49
C PRO A 410 3.95 -3.85 10.33
N HIS A 411 3.04 -4.83 10.29
CA HIS A 411 2.02 -4.96 9.27
C HIS A 411 0.75 -4.18 9.61
N GLY A 412 -0.03 -3.86 8.60
CA GLY A 412 -1.28 -3.14 8.71
C GLY A 412 -2.28 -3.54 7.63
N GLN A 413 -2.43 -4.86 7.39
CA GLN A 413 -3.34 -5.37 6.36
C GLN A 413 -4.79 -5.30 6.84
N ALA A 414 -5.10 -5.95 7.94
CA ALA A 414 -6.47 -6.07 8.42
C ALA A 414 -6.55 -6.24 9.95
N ALA A 415 -7.76 -6.08 10.51
CA ALA A 415 -8.09 -6.41 11.89
C ALA A 415 -9.53 -6.95 11.99
N SER A 416 -9.77 -7.82 12.95
CA SER A 416 -11.09 -8.30 13.35
C SER A 416 -11.38 -7.84 14.77
N ILE A 417 -12.53 -7.20 15.01
CA ILE A 417 -12.93 -6.65 16.32
C ILE A 417 -14.24 -7.29 16.74
N TRP A 418 -14.27 -7.90 17.92
CA TRP A 418 -15.45 -8.57 18.46
C TRP A 418 -15.93 -7.87 19.73
N THR A 419 -17.12 -7.30 19.67
CA THR A 419 -17.79 -6.57 20.75
C THR A 419 -19.24 -6.28 20.37
N GLU A 420 -20.15 -6.33 21.31
CA GLU A 420 -21.54 -5.89 21.13
C GLU A 420 -21.69 -4.36 21.31
N ASP A 421 -20.64 -3.65 21.76
CA ASP A 421 -20.63 -2.20 21.86
C ASP A 421 -20.13 -1.57 20.55
N LEU A 422 -21.06 -1.05 19.75
CA LEU A 422 -20.76 -0.41 18.47
C LEU A 422 -19.86 0.83 18.63
N THR A 423 -19.99 1.59 19.72
CA THR A 423 -19.16 2.76 19.98
C THR A 423 -17.71 2.35 20.18
N LEU A 424 -17.49 1.33 21.01
CA LEU A 424 -16.17 0.75 21.25
C LEU A 424 -15.58 0.16 19.95
N ALA A 425 -16.38 -0.54 19.15
CA ALA A 425 -15.95 -1.09 17.87
C ALA A 425 -15.43 -0.01 16.91
N LEU A 426 -16.20 1.07 16.74
CA LEU A 426 -15.85 2.18 15.84
C LEU A 426 -14.66 3.00 16.35
N GLU A 427 -14.56 3.25 17.66
CA GLU A 427 -13.42 3.93 18.26
C GLU A 427 -12.14 3.12 18.08
N THR A 428 -12.20 1.82 18.33
CA THR A 428 -11.08 0.91 18.11
C THR A 428 -10.69 0.85 16.63
N ALA A 429 -11.66 0.69 15.72
CA ALA A 429 -11.43 0.65 14.27
C ALA A 429 -10.71 1.90 13.76
N LYS A 430 -11.11 3.09 14.21
CA LYS A 430 -10.46 4.36 13.86
C LYS A 430 -9.04 4.51 14.44
N SER A 431 -8.75 3.82 15.55
CA SER A 431 -7.45 3.93 16.22
C SER A 431 -6.44 2.90 15.76
N LEU A 432 -6.86 1.85 15.07
CA LEU A 432 -5.98 0.84 14.47
C LEU A 432 -5.37 1.33 13.17
N SER A 433 -4.07 1.12 12.98
CA SER A 433 -3.34 1.46 11.75
C SER A 433 -3.37 0.29 10.75
N VAL A 434 -4.56 -0.06 10.27
CA VAL A 434 -4.81 -1.16 9.32
C VAL A 434 -5.75 -0.71 8.20
N GLY A 435 -5.65 -1.35 7.05
CA GLY A 435 -6.44 -0.98 5.87
C GLY A 435 -7.86 -1.55 5.85
N SER A 436 -8.10 -2.70 6.49
CA SER A 436 -9.43 -3.32 6.56
C SER A 436 -9.80 -3.68 7.99
N VAL A 437 -11.02 -3.37 8.40
CA VAL A 437 -11.54 -3.74 9.72
C VAL A 437 -12.88 -4.43 9.57
N TRP A 438 -13.05 -5.56 10.25
CA TRP A 438 -14.32 -6.26 10.36
C TRP A 438 -14.78 -6.24 11.83
N VAL A 439 -16.02 -5.86 12.03
CA VAL A 439 -16.66 -5.89 13.36
C VAL A 439 -17.54 -7.14 13.44
N ASN A 440 -17.42 -7.93 14.50
CA ASN A 440 -18.11 -9.21 14.73
C ASN A 440 -18.08 -10.13 13.49
N SER A 441 -17.01 -10.08 12.74
CA SER A 441 -16.79 -10.85 11.52
C SER A 441 -15.30 -10.89 11.15
N HIS A 442 -14.98 -11.60 10.08
CA HIS A 442 -13.63 -11.71 9.53
C HIS A 442 -13.67 -11.98 8.04
N SER A 443 -12.62 -11.57 7.33
CA SER A 443 -12.37 -11.96 5.93
C SER A 443 -13.52 -11.66 4.95
N VAL A 444 -14.40 -10.72 5.29
CA VAL A 444 -15.43 -10.26 4.36
C VAL A 444 -14.78 -9.43 3.27
N SER A 445 -15.01 -9.79 2.02
CA SER A 445 -14.50 -9.06 0.86
C SER A 445 -15.59 -8.86 -0.17
N ASP A 446 -15.71 -7.64 -0.66
CA ASP A 446 -16.50 -7.29 -1.84
C ASP A 446 -15.68 -6.35 -2.71
N PRO A 447 -15.76 -6.44 -4.04
CA PRO A 447 -15.00 -5.57 -4.94
C PRO A 447 -15.22 -4.08 -4.77
N CYS A 448 -16.31 -3.65 -4.15
CA CYS A 448 -16.54 -2.23 -3.83
C CYS A 448 -15.79 -1.75 -2.58
N MET A 449 -15.24 -2.67 -1.77
CA MET A 449 -14.45 -2.33 -0.59
C MET A 449 -12.99 -2.09 -0.98
N PRO A 450 -12.40 -0.92 -0.68
CA PRO A 450 -10.97 -0.73 -0.88
C PRO A 450 -10.17 -1.60 0.08
N VAL A 451 -9.12 -2.23 -0.44
CA VAL A 451 -8.15 -3.03 0.30
C VAL A 451 -6.81 -2.30 0.23
N SER A 452 -6.43 -1.67 1.32
CA SER A 452 -5.16 -0.94 1.43
C SER A 452 -4.22 -1.62 2.40
N GLY A 453 -2.96 -1.72 2.04
CA GLY A 453 -1.92 -2.08 2.99
C GLY A 453 -1.42 -0.83 3.72
N HIS A 454 -1.54 -0.80 5.04
CA HIS A 454 -0.89 0.22 5.86
C HIS A 454 0.47 -0.26 6.35
N LYS A 455 1.34 0.65 6.77
CA LYS A 455 2.70 0.32 7.24
C LYS A 455 3.46 -0.52 6.20
N ASP A 456 3.97 -1.69 6.62
CA ASP A 456 4.72 -2.61 5.75
C ASP A 456 3.82 -3.55 4.91
N SER A 457 2.50 -3.41 5.02
CA SER A 457 1.57 -4.21 4.21
C SER A 457 1.29 -3.64 2.82
N GLY A 458 1.79 -2.45 2.50
CA GLY A 458 1.69 -1.95 1.13
C GLY A 458 1.78 -0.45 0.96
N THR A 459 1.75 -0.02 -0.29
CA THR A 459 1.81 1.38 -0.73
C THR A 459 0.67 1.74 -1.68
N CYS A 460 -0.27 0.83 -1.91
CA CYS A 460 -1.39 1.04 -2.83
C CYS A 460 -2.72 0.62 -2.21
N THR A 461 -3.79 0.99 -2.90
CA THR A 461 -5.15 0.57 -2.60
C THR A 461 -5.66 -0.26 -3.77
N ASP A 462 -6.10 -1.48 -3.50
CA ASP A 462 -6.79 -2.36 -4.45
C ASP A 462 -8.29 -2.36 -4.16
N GLY A 463 -9.12 -2.67 -5.15
CA GLY A 463 -10.58 -2.66 -4.95
C GLY A 463 -11.19 -1.27 -4.80
N GLY A 464 -12.51 -1.22 -4.71
CA GLY A 464 -13.25 0.04 -4.63
C GLY A 464 -13.08 0.94 -5.85
N GLN A 465 -13.63 2.13 -5.77
CA GLN A 465 -13.35 3.19 -6.72
C GLN A 465 -11.91 3.70 -6.57
N GLU A 466 -11.42 3.71 -5.36
CA GLU A 466 -10.09 4.19 -4.99
C GLU A 466 -8.99 3.40 -5.69
N GLY A 467 -9.17 2.09 -5.84
CA GLY A 467 -8.24 1.21 -6.54
C GLY A 467 -8.16 1.42 -8.06
N LEU A 468 -9.15 2.09 -8.66
CA LEU A 468 -9.14 2.40 -10.10
C LEU A 468 -8.11 3.47 -10.45
N TYR A 469 -7.89 4.43 -9.55
CA TYR A 469 -7.03 5.59 -9.81
C TYR A 469 -5.57 5.20 -10.04
N GLN A 470 -5.11 4.08 -9.50
CA GLN A 470 -3.75 3.59 -9.76
C GLN A 470 -3.51 3.17 -11.23
N PHE A 471 -4.57 2.89 -11.99
CA PHE A 471 -4.51 2.49 -13.40
C PHE A 471 -4.83 3.62 -14.38
N LEU A 472 -4.93 4.84 -13.86
CA LEU A 472 -5.29 6.03 -14.61
C LEU A 472 -4.31 7.16 -14.33
N ARG A 473 -4.08 8.01 -15.32
CA ARG A 473 -3.29 9.24 -15.15
C ARG A 473 -4.12 10.47 -15.42
N LEU A 474 -3.77 11.54 -14.73
CA LEU A 474 -4.20 12.87 -15.07
C LEU A 474 -3.53 13.34 -16.38
N PRO A 475 -4.05 14.39 -17.04
CA PRO A 475 -3.39 15.00 -18.18
C PRO A 475 -1.91 15.32 -17.87
N SER A 476 -1.01 15.07 -18.82
CA SER A 476 0.44 15.22 -18.65
C SER A 476 0.91 16.63 -18.24
N SER A 477 0.05 17.65 -18.44
CA SER A 477 0.29 19.01 -17.97
C SER A 477 0.34 19.14 -16.45
N PHE A 478 -0.24 18.19 -15.69
CA PHE A 478 -0.27 18.24 -14.23
C PHE A 478 0.81 17.39 -13.58
N SER A 479 1.15 16.24 -14.16
CA SER A 479 2.15 15.31 -13.62
C SER A 479 2.92 14.67 -14.77
N PRO A 480 4.05 15.27 -15.18
CA PRO A 480 4.90 14.65 -16.17
C PRO A 480 5.42 13.30 -15.64
N PRO A 481 5.49 12.28 -16.50
CA PRO A 481 6.06 11.00 -16.10
C PRO A 481 7.53 11.18 -15.69
N LEU A 482 7.97 10.34 -14.75
CA LEU A 482 9.39 10.29 -14.39
C LEU A 482 10.24 10.02 -15.65
N PRO A 483 11.31 10.76 -15.85
CA PRO A 483 12.21 10.48 -16.97
C PRO A 483 12.82 9.10 -16.79
N ARG A 484 12.83 8.33 -17.86
CA ARG A 484 13.52 7.06 -17.90
C ARG A 484 14.99 7.33 -18.15
N SER A 485 15.81 7.13 -17.15
CA SER A 485 17.25 7.01 -17.33
C SER A 485 17.58 5.55 -17.64
N SER A 486 18.57 5.34 -18.53
CA SER A 486 19.22 4.03 -18.57
C SER A 486 19.67 3.70 -17.16
N PRO A 487 19.59 2.44 -16.70
CA PRO A 487 20.01 2.06 -15.35
C PRO A 487 21.51 2.40 -15.22
N VAL A 488 21.79 3.62 -14.79
CA VAL A 488 23.13 4.00 -14.37
C VAL A 488 23.34 3.23 -13.08
N SER A 489 24.41 2.46 -13.01
CA SER A 489 24.82 1.81 -11.78
C SER A 489 25.15 2.89 -10.75
N MET A 490 24.11 3.32 -10.00
CA MET A 490 24.25 4.31 -8.95
C MET A 490 24.83 3.63 -7.70
N ASP A 491 25.88 4.19 -7.16
CA ASP A 491 26.33 3.83 -5.82
C ASP A 491 25.47 4.56 -4.78
N TYR A 492 24.48 3.84 -4.24
CA TYR A 492 23.55 4.39 -3.27
C TYR A 492 24.23 4.82 -1.95
N SER A 493 25.44 4.33 -1.67
CA SER A 493 26.18 4.69 -0.47
C SER A 493 26.80 6.10 -0.54
N THR A 494 27.00 6.61 -1.73
CA THR A 494 27.60 7.92 -1.98
C THR A 494 26.60 9.06 -2.12
N PHE A 495 25.30 8.76 -2.35
CA PHE A 495 24.28 9.79 -2.46
C PHE A 495 24.16 10.59 -1.15
N GLY A 496 24.19 11.91 -1.27
CA GLY A 496 24.08 12.82 -0.12
C GLY A 496 25.33 12.86 0.77
N THR A 497 26.46 12.29 0.36
CA THR A 497 27.73 12.36 1.12
C THR A 497 28.62 13.54 0.75
N ALA A 498 28.27 14.28 -0.31
CA ALA A 498 29.03 15.44 -0.73
C ALA A 498 29.14 16.47 0.39
N ALA A 499 30.35 17.00 0.59
CA ALA A 499 30.60 18.03 1.60
C ALA A 499 29.82 19.29 1.24
N SER A 500 29.07 19.81 2.19
CA SER A 500 28.39 21.10 2.06
C SER A 500 29.41 22.26 2.28
N PRO A 501 29.33 23.36 1.53
CA PRO A 501 30.14 24.55 1.73
C PRO A 501 29.67 25.36 2.97
N ALA A 502 29.40 24.68 4.06
CA ALA A 502 28.88 25.27 5.26
C ALA A 502 29.96 25.99 6.06
N VAL A 503 29.63 27.15 6.56
CA VAL A 503 30.48 28.02 7.37
C VAL A 503 29.84 28.26 8.72
N ILE A 504 30.65 28.66 9.70
CA ILE A 504 30.16 29.24 10.95
C ILE A 504 30.17 30.76 10.69
N PRO A 505 28.99 31.42 10.67
CA PRO A 505 28.95 32.86 10.46
C PRO A 505 29.73 33.58 11.58
N ASP A 506 30.53 34.58 11.20
CA ASP A 506 31.21 35.45 12.14
C ASP A 506 30.24 36.53 12.63
N ASP A 507 29.85 36.47 13.88
CA ASP A 507 28.93 37.43 14.52
C ASP A 507 29.66 38.70 15.03
N SER A 508 30.93 38.92 14.61
CA SER A 508 31.77 40.01 15.16
C SER A 508 31.41 41.45 14.74
N ASP A 509 30.63 41.60 13.64
CA ASP A 509 30.13 42.92 13.17
C ASP A 509 28.65 42.85 12.73
N PRO A 510 27.70 42.98 13.65
CA PRO A 510 26.27 42.84 13.35
C PRO A 510 25.71 43.89 12.38
N ALA A 511 26.41 45.03 12.19
CA ALA A 511 25.88 46.13 11.38
C ALA A 511 26.13 45.96 9.87
N SER A 512 27.13 45.16 9.47
CA SER A 512 27.53 44.96 8.09
C SER A 512 27.35 43.49 7.62
N ALA A 513 27.13 42.55 8.54
CA ALA A 513 26.99 41.12 8.22
C ALA A 513 25.63 40.80 7.58
N PRO A 514 25.61 39.88 6.56
CA PRO A 514 24.35 39.38 6.00
C PRO A 514 23.49 38.72 7.08
N LYS A 515 22.16 38.89 7.00
CA LYS A 515 21.20 38.37 8.00
C LYS A 515 21.30 36.84 8.11
N SER A 516 21.48 36.34 9.34
CA SER A 516 21.39 34.92 9.64
C SER A 516 19.95 34.53 10.02
N TYR A 517 19.41 33.56 9.29
CA TYR A 517 18.08 33.01 9.56
C TYR A 517 18.14 31.77 10.46
N LEU A 518 16.99 31.33 10.93
CA LEU A 518 16.83 30.14 11.77
C LEU A 518 15.91 29.14 11.06
N GLN A 519 16.11 27.86 11.28
CA GLN A 519 15.16 26.81 10.89
C GLN A 519 14.01 26.73 11.90
N PHE A 520 12.96 25.93 11.60
CA PHE A 520 11.77 25.84 12.44
C PHE A 520 11.50 24.40 12.84
N VAL A 521 11.66 24.08 14.13
CA VAL A 521 11.50 22.73 14.68
C VAL A 521 10.70 22.78 15.98
N GLY A 522 9.67 21.94 16.09
CA GLY A 522 8.86 21.84 17.29
C GLY A 522 8.16 23.15 17.70
N GLY A 523 7.80 23.98 16.73
CA GLY A 523 7.15 25.28 16.97
C GLY A 523 8.11 26.42 17.33
N LYS A 524 9.42 26.22 17.23
CA LYS A 524 10.45 27.20 17.61
C LYS A 524 11.43 27.43 16.46
N ALA A 525 11.82 28.71 16.28
CA ALA A 525 12.96 29.04 15.44
C ALA A 525 14.26 28.69 16.18
N CYS A 526 15.16 27.93 15.55
CA CYS A 526 16.39 27.45 16.15
C CYS A 526 17.53 27.37 15.13
N LYS A 527 18.79 27.40 15.62
CA LYS A 527 19.96 27.08 14.81
C LYS A 527 19.98 25.56 14.50
N SER A 528 20.75 25.14 13.51
CA SER A 528 21.02 23.69 13.31
C SER A 528 21.80 23.15 14.51
N VAL A 529 21.66 21.85 14.77
CA VAL A 529 22.42 21.17 15.86
C VAL A 529 23.92 21.25 15.64
N SER A 530 24.37 21.35 14.38
CA SER A 530 25.79 21.52 14.03
C SER A 530 26.32 22.93 14.28
N GLY A 531 25.44 23.93 14.46
CA GLY A 531 25.79 25.36 14.51
C GLY A 531 26.27 25.95 13.19
N ARG A 532 26.30 25.16 12.10
CA ARG A 532 26.79 25.56 10.79
C ARG A 532 25.67 26.19 9.97
N SER A 533 26.04 27.06 9.04
CA SER A 533 25.14 27.75 8.12
C SER A 533 25.67 27.69 6.68
N VAL A 534 24.79 27.82 5.71
CA VAL A 534 25.08 27.89 4.30
C VAL A 534 24.78 29.31 3.81
N ALA A 535 25.68 29.85 3.00
CA ALA A 535 25.49 31.15 2.38
C ALA A 535 24.43 31.06 1.28
N VAL A 536 23.46 31.94 1.33
CA VAL A 536 22.44 32.14 0.29
C VAL A 536 22.93 33.27 -0.62
N GLN A 537 23.09 32.98 -1.90
CA GLN A 537 23.59 33.94 -2.88
C GLN A 537 22.47 34.72 -3.55
N THR A 538 22.80 35.89 -4.08
CA THR A 538 21.89 36.66 -4.95
C THR A 538 21.60 35.88 -6.24
N PRO A 539 20.47 36.14 -6.93
CA PRO A 539 20.11 35.47 -8.19
C PRO A 539 21.18 35.56 -9.26
N GLU A 540 21.90 36.69 -9.32
CA GLU A 540 22.96 36.97 -10.27
C GLU A 540 24.28 36.29 -9.89
N GLY A 541 24.41 35.76 -8.69
CA GLY A 541 25.64 35.22 -8.14
C GLY A 541 26.63 36.31 -7.70
N GLY A 542 27.58 35.98 -6.84
CA GLY A 542 28.70 36.83 -6.45
C GLY A 542 28.61 37.56 -5.11
N SER A 543 27.42 37.80 -4.54
CA SER A 543 27.28 38.34 -3.18
C SER A 543 26.42 37.47 -2.29
N VAL A 544 26.74 37.42 -1.01
CA VAL A 544 25.97 36.70 0.01
C VAL A 544 24.79 37.57 0.42
N LEU A 545 23.60 37.04 0.21
CA LEU A 545 22.35 37.70 0.56
C LEU A 545 21.97 37.46 2.03
N ALA A 546 22.20 36.26 2.51
CA ALA A 546 21.86 35.79 3.86
C ALA A 546 22.57 34.47 4.19
N TYR A 547 22.48 34.09 5.45
CA TYR A 547 22.89 32.74 5.91
C TYR A 547 21.66 31.97 6.37
N CYS A 548 21.55 30.70 6.00
CA CYS A 548 20.54 29.78 6.50
C CYS A 548 21.18 28.60 7.21
N PRO A 549 20.55 28.00 8.24
CA PRO A 549 21.09 26.86 8.95
C PRO A 549 21.37 25.68 8.04
N GLU A 550 22.47 24.98 8.26
CA GLU A 550 22.71 23.67 7.65
C GLU A 550 22.19 22.57 8.54
N GLY A 551 20.94 22.18 8.30
CA GLY A 551 20.29 21.08 8.97
C GLY A 551 20.90 19.74 8.56
N GLY A 552 20.89 18.78 9.46
CA GLY A 552 21.43 17.45 9.25
C GLY A 552 20.54 16.37 9.88
N ARG A 553 21.08 15.16 9.96
CA ARG A 553 20.35 13.98 10.47
C ARG A 553 19.76 14.17 11.87
N LYS A 554 20.47 14.91 12.75
CA LYS A 554 19.99 15.22 14.12
C LYS A 554 18.80 16.17 14.10
N ASP A 555 18.81 17.16 13.21
CA ASP A 555 17.69 18.11 13.05
C ASP A 555 16.46 17.39 12.53
N VAL A 556 16.61 16.49 11.54
CA VAL A 556 15.50 15.63 11.05
C VAL A 556 14.92 14.79 12.19
N ARG A 557 15.76 14.16 13.01
CA ARG A 557 15.29 13.37 14.16
C ARG A 557 14.48 14.23 15.13
N ASN A 558 14.97 15.40 15.49
CA ASN A 558 14.27 16.30 16.41
C ASN A 558 12.92 16.77 15.82
N ALA A 559 12.88 17.04 14.52
CA ALA A 559 11.66 17.40 13.80
C ALA A 559 10.65 16.24 13.78
N VAL A 560 11.11 15.02 13.52
CA VAL A 560 10.26 13.82 13.56
C VAL A 560 9.71 13.57 14.97
N GLU A 561 10.53 13.68 16.01
CA GLU A 561 10.09 13.51 17.40
C GLU A 561 9.00 14.53 17.78
N ALA A 562 9.13 15.78 17.32
CA ALA A 562 8.12 16.80 17.51
C ALA A 562 6.83 16.49 16.74
N ALA A 563 6.95 16.06 15.48
CA ALA A 563 5.83 15.70 14.61
C ALA A 563 5.02 14.50 15.14
N VAL A 564 5.70 13.46 15.60
CA VAL A 564 5.07 12.24 16.17
C VAL A 564 4.20 12.57 17.39
N LYS A 565 4.65 13.49 18.24
CA LYS A 565 3.90 13.89 19.45
C LYS A 565 2.58 14.56 19.12
N VAL A 566 2.51 15.34 18.06
CA VAL A 566 1.36 16.20 17.74
C VAL A 566 0.42 15.56 16.71
N GLN A 567 0.92 14.74 15.79
CA GLN A 567 0.15 14.21 14.66
C GLN A 567 -1.11 13.43 15.08
N PRO A 568 -1.10 12.53 16.08
CA PRO A 568 -2.31 11.80 16.45
C PRO A 568 -3.44 12.72 16.99
N SER A 569 -3.08 13.78 17.71
CA SER A 569 -4.06 14.74 18.20
C SER A 569 -4.59 15.63 17.08
N TRP A 570 -3.75 15.97 16.10
CA TRP A 570 -4.14 16.74 14.93
C TRP A 570 -5.10 15.95 14.03
N MET A 571 -4.81 14.67 13.79
CA MET A 571 -5.67 13.77 13.01
C MET A 571 -7.08 13.64 13.61
N LYS A 572 -7.19 13.68 14.96
CA LYS A 572 -8.47 13.62 15.68
C LYS A 572 -9.25 14.94 15.68
N LYS A 573 -8.62 16.07 15.30
CA LYS A 573 -9.34 17.35 15.19
C LYS A 573 -10.41 17.26 14.10
N SER A 574 -11.55 17.92 14.35
CA SER A 574 -12.60 18.02 13.34
C SER A 574 -12.12 18.74 12.09
N PRO A 575 -12.68 18.41 10.90
CA PRO A 575 -12.34 19.11 9.66
C PRO A 575 -12.49 20.63 9.77
N SER A 576 -13.54 21.10 10.44
CA SER A 576 -13.77 22.54 10.66
C SER A 576 -12.68 23.21 11.51
N ALA A 577 -12.17 22.52 12.53
CA ALA A 577 -11.06 23.04 13.35
C ALA A 577 -9.75 23.10 12.56
N ARG A 578 -9.48 22.11 11.68
CA ARG A 578 -8.33 22.17 10.76
C ARG A 578 -8.47 23.29 9.74
N ALA A 579 -9.68 23.48 9.18
CA ALA A 579 -9.98 24.58 8.27
C ALA A 579 -9.71 25.96 8.90
N GLN A 580 -10.13 26.16 10.15
CA GLN A 580 -9.89 27.42 10.88
C GLN A 580 -8.41 27.75 11.00
N SER A 581 -7.56 26.74 11.29
CA SER A 581 -6.11 26.92 11.36
C SER A 581 -5.50 27.28 9.99
N LEU A 582 -6.00 26.70 8.90
CA LEU A 582 -5.57 27.07 7.54
C LEU A 582 -6.01 28.50 7.14
N TYR A 583 -7.23 28.90 7.49
CA TYR A 583 -7.65 30.29 7.30
C TYR A 583 -6.82 31.26 8.13
N SER A 584 -6.41 30.88 9.35
CA SER A 584 -5.51 31.68 10.19
C SER A 584 -4.15 31.89 9.51
N LEU A 585 -3.59 30.82 8.86
CA LEU A 585 -2.38 30.95 8.06
C LEU A 585 -2.54 31.87 6.86
N ALA A 586 -3.66 31.80 6.14
CA ALA A 586 -3.94 32.70 5.02
C ALA A 586 -3.97 34.15 5.46
N LYS A 587 -4.63 34.43 6.58
CA LYS A 587 -4.64 35.80 7.20
C LYS A 587 -3.24 36.22 7.63
N GLY A 588 -2.45 35.30 8.18
CA GLY A 588 -1.06 35.57 8.55
C GLY A 588 -0.19 35.94 7.35
N LEU A 589 -0.36 35.26 6.21
CA LEU A 589 0.30 35.66 4.96
C LEU A 589 -0.12 37.03 4.48
N GLU A 590 -1.41 37.34 4.51
CA GLU A 590 -1.96 38.65 4.14
C GLU A 590 -1.38 39.76 5.04
N ALA A 591 -1.29 39.52 6.33
CA ALA A 591 -0.74 40.50 7.29
C ALA A 591 0.74 40.81 7.08
N ASN A 592 1.51 39.82 6.58
CA ASN A 592 2.95 39.92 6.31
C ASN A 592 3.29 40.10 4.82
N ARG A 593 2.31 40.52 4.02
CA ARG A 593 2.32 40.59 2.56
C ARG A 593 3.61 41.21 2.00
N ARG A 594 4.00 42.40 2.46
CA ARG A 594 5.16 43.14 1.96
C ARG A 594 6.48 42.39 2.20
N ASP A 595 6.68 41.92 3.40
CA ASP A 595 7.95 41.27 3.78
C ASP A 595 8.14 39.92 3.04
N ILE A 596 7.07 39.18 2.84
CA ILE A 596 7.11 37.89 2.14
C ILE A 596 7.29 38.09 0.64
N ALA A 597 6.55 38.99 -0.01
CA ALA A 597 6.72 39.29 -1.44
C ALA A 597 8.13 39.85 -1.72
N ALA A 598 8.63 40.73 -0.86
CA ALA A 598 10.01 41.22 -0.96
C ALA A 598 11.05 40.11 -0.80
N SER A 599 10.79 39.10 0.05
CA SER A 599 11.67 37.94 0.20
C SER A 599 11.70 37.07 -1.07
N VAL A 600 10.54 36.85 -1.71
CA VAL A 600 10.44 36.12 -2.98
C VAL A 600 11.21 36.85 -4.08
N SER A 601 10.87 38.13 -4.33
CA SER A 601 11.51 38.95 -5.37
C SER A 601 13.03 39.02 -5.17
N ARG A 602 13.49 39.32 -3.95
CA ARG A 602 14.90 39.52 -3.64
C ARG A 602 15.74 38.27 -3.88
N GLN A 603 15.20 37.08 -3.65
CA GLN A 603 15.96 35.86 -3.81
C GLN A 603 15.82 35.24 -5.19
N THR A 604 14.64 35.26 -5.80
CA THR A 604 14.40 34.64 -7.11
C THR A 604 14.77 35.56 -8.26
N GLY A 605 14.87 36.85 -8.03
CA GLY A 605 15.11 37.86 -9.08
C GLY A 605 13.87 38.19 -9.91
N VAL A 606 12.69 37.69 -9.57
CA VAL A 606 11.44 38.04 -10.25
C VAL A 606 11.02 39.46 -9.88
N SER A 607 10.20 40.10 -10.73
CA SER A 607 9.66 41.42 -10.44
C SER A 607 8.81 41.45 -9.16
N GLU A 608 8.67 42.61 -8.56
CA GLU A 608 7.80 42.75 -7.39
C GLU A 608 6.35 42.38 -7.71
N GLU A 609 5.89 42.65 -8.93
CA GLU A 609 4.53 42.32 -9.40
C GLU A 609 4.36 40.81 -9.48
N GLU A 610 5.35 40.06 -10.00
CA GLU A 610 5.31 38.59 -10.07
C GLU A 610 5.38 37.95 -8.68
N ALA A 611 6.21 38.49 -7.79
CA ALA A 611 6.28 38.05 -6.40
C ALA A 611 4.95 38.27 -5.65
N GLU A 612 4.31 39.40 -5.88
CA GLU A 612 2.99 39.75 -5.31
C GLU A 612 1.90 38.83 -5.84
N LYS A 613 1.94 38.48 -7.13
CA LYS A 613 1.03 37.50 -7.74
C LYS A 613 1.20 36.09 -7.16
N GLU A 614 2.46 35.66 -6.94
CA GLU A 614 2.73 34.37 -6.29
C GLU A 614 2.16 34.35 -4.85
N LEU A 615 2.30 35.46 -4.12
CA LEU A 615 1.75 35.59 -2.77
C LEU A 615 0.21 35.55 -2.77
N GLU A 616 -0.44 36.25 -3.68
CA GLU A 616 -1.90 36.25 -3.83
C GLU A 616 -2.44 34.83 -4.12
N LEU A 617 -1.78 34.11 -5.03
CA LEU A 617 -2.10 32.72 -5.31
C LEU A 617 -1.86 31.84 -4.06
N SER A 618 -0.86 32.12 -3.26
CA SER A 618 -0.54 31.39 -2.04
C SER A 618 -1.62 31.57 -0.96
N ILE A 619 -2.12 32.80 -0.79
CA ILE A 619 -3.22 33.13 0.14
C ILE A 619 -4.50 32.41 -0.31
N THR A 620 -4.81 32.50 -1.61
CA THR A 620 -5.97 31.80 -2.19
C THR A 620 -5.85 30.29 -2.00
N ARG A 621 -4.68 29.70 -2.24
CA ARG A 621 -4.43 28.27 -2.12
C ARG A 621 -4.61 27.75 -0.68
N LEU A 622 -4.18 28.51 0.34
CA LEU A 622 -4.46 28.16 1.74
C LEU A 622 -5.96 28.20 2.06
N SER A 623 -6.66 29.18 1.49
CA SER A 623 -8.12 29.29 1.63
C SER A 623 -8.84 28.12 0.94
N ASP A 624 -8.36 27.69 -0.24
CA ASP A 624 -8.86 26.50 -0.92
C ASP A 624 -8.68 25.26 -0.05
N TRP A 625 -7.48 25.04 0.52
CA TRP A 625 -7.24 23.90 1.41
C TRP A 625 -8.09 23.93 2.68
N ALA A 626 -8.33 25.11 3.25
CA ALA A 626 -9.27 25.26 4.35
C ALA A 626 -10.68 24.81 3.95
N ALA A 627 -11.14 25.22 2.76
CA ALA A 627 -12.43 24.80 2.22
C ALA A 627 -12.49 23.30 1.90
N TYR A 628 -11.38 22.68 1.51
CA TYR A 628 -11.31 21.23 1.23
C TYR A 628 -11.37 20.35 2.48
N CYS A 629 -11.04 20.85 3.68
CA CYS A 629 -10.96 20.04 4.90
C CYS A 629 -12.20 19.16 5.16
N ASP A 630 -13.40 19.64 4.89
CA ASP A 630 -14.66 18.93 5.08
C ASP A 630 -15.24 18.36 3.77
N LYS A 631 -14.49 18.48 2.65
CA LYS A 631 -14.84 17.90 1.35
C LYS A 631 -14.07 16.60 1.05
N ILE A 632 -13.02 16.32 1.81
CA ILE A 632 -12.28 15.05 1.73
C ILE A 632 -13.07 14.04 2.53
N GLN A 633 -13.83 13.19 1.83
CA GLN A 633 -14.83 12.31 2.42
C GLN A 633 -14.56 10.85 2.04
N GLY A 634 -15.04 9.94 2.89
CA GLY A 634 -15.22 8.55 2.58
C GLY A 634 -16.61 8.27 1.99
N SER A 635 -16.87 7.01 1.68
CA SER A 635 -18.10 6.57 1.06
C SER A 635 -18.79 5.46 1.87
N SER A 636 -20.11 5.45 1.89
CA SER A 636 -20.88 4.26 2.23
C SER A 636 -20.90 3.32 1.02
N LEU A 637 -20.52 2.07 1.22
CA LEU A 637 -20.28 1.11 0.16
C LEU A 637 -21.48 0.18 -0.04
N PRO A 638 -21.93 -0.09 -1.28
CA PRO A 638 -23.06 -0.94 -1.56
C PRO A 638 -22.69 -2.43 -1.51
N VAL A 639 -22.42 -2.94 -0.33
CA VAL A 639 -22.12 -4.37 -0.15
C VAL A 639 -23.37 -5.22 -0.27
N PRO A 640 -23.34 -6.37 -0.98
CA PRO A 640 -24.51 -7.22 -1.21
C PRO A 640 -24.87 -8.15 -0.02
N GLN A 641 -24.07 -8.14 1.03
CA GLN A 641 -24.24 -8.99 2.21
C GLN A 641 -25.01 -8.24 3.31
N SER A 642 -25.54 -8.99 4.28
CA SER A 642 -26.19 -8.43 5.48
C SER A 642 -25.20 -7.66 6.34
N GLY A 643 -24.85 -6.45 5.90
CA GLY A 643 -23.86 -5.61 6.56
C GLY A 643 -23.81 -4.19 5.96
N SER A 644 -23.17 -3.32 6.68
CA SER A 644 -22.83 -1.95 6.25
C SER A 644 -21.32 -1.82 6.12
N ALA A 645 -20.87 -1.22 5.03
CA ALA A 645 -19.44 -0.96 4.84
C ALA A 645 -19.20 0.50 4.46
N PHE A 646 -18.05 1.04 4.89
CA PHE A 646 -17.60 2.37 4.52
C PHE A 646 -16.12 2.39 4.19
N SER A 647 -15.73 3.24 3.23
CA SER A 647 -14.35 3.64 3.03
C SER A 647 -14.08 4.97 3.74
N LEU A 648 -12.91 5.09 4.38
CA LEU A 648 -12.50 6.28 5.12
C LEU A 648 -11.10 6.69 4.65
N PRO A 649 -10.89 7.96 4.24
CA PRO A 649 -9.54 8.49 4.02
C PRO A 649 -8.90 8.82 5.37
N GLU A 650 -7.71 8.30 5.62
CA GLU A 650 -6.93 8.55 6.83
C GLU A 650 -5.59 9.19 6.50
N ALA A 651 -5.07 9.98 7.45
CA ALA A 651 -3.73 10.54 7.32
C ALA A 651 -2.67 9.43 7.21
N LEU A 652 -1.64 9.65 6.39
CA LEU A 652 -0.46 8.78 6.33
C LEU A 652 0.36 8.83 7.62
N GLY A 653 0.36 9.99 8.32
CA GLY A 653 1.08 10.21 9.56
C GLY A 653 2.11 11.32 9.47
N VAL A 654 3.40 11.02 9.63
CA VAL A 654 4.49 11.99 9.46
C VAL A 654 5.05 11.88 8.04
N MET A 655 5.06 13.02 7.33
CA MET A 655 5.50 13.11 5.94
C MET A 655 6.77 13.95 5.82
N GLY A 656 7.69 13.50 4.95
CA GLY A 656 8.82 14.30 4.50
C GLY A 656 8.52 14.95 3.14
N VAL A 657 8.75 16.24 2.99
CA VAL A 657 8.49 16.96 1.75
C VAL A 657 9.72 17.75 1.32
N VAL A 658 10.29 17.39 0.20
CA VAL A 658 11.40 18.09 -0.45
C VAL A 658 10.84 18.93 -1.58
N LEU A 659 10.96 20.25 -1.42
CA LEU A 659 10.26 21.25 -2.22
C LEU A 659 11.00 21.59 -3.53
N PRO A 660 10.25 21.98 -4.58
CA PRO A 660 10.83 22.43 -5.85
C PRO A 660 11.48 23.81 -5.73
N ASP A 661 12.29 24.15 -6.74
CA ASP A 661 12.87 25.48 -6.91
C ASP A 661 11.84 26.46 -7.53
N LYS A 662 10.88 25.97 -8.32
CA LYS A 662 9.86 26.78 -8.99
C LYS A 662 8.75 27.19 -8.02
N ASN A 663 8.38 28.48 -8.05
CA ASN A 663 7.34 29.07 -7.19
C ASN A 663 7.55 28.71 -5.71
N PRO A 664 8.66 29.14 -5.10
CA PRO A 664 9.11 28.62 -3.80
C PRO A 664 8.14 28.90 -2.64
N LEU A 665 7.29 29.91 -2.71
CA LEU A 665 6.25 30.17 -1.72
C LEU A 665 4.97 29.37 -2.02
N LEU A 666 4.50 29.40 -3.25
CA LEU A 666 3.25 28.74 -3.66
C LEU A 666 3.35 27.22 -3.53
N SER A 667 4.49 26.63 -3.84
CA SER A 667 4.74 25.20 -3.65
C SER A 667 4.69 24.80 -2.16
N ILE A 668 5.29 25.63 -1.26
CA ILE A 668 5.22 25.40 0.19
C ILE A 668 3.78 25.30 0.65
N VAL A 669 2.98 26.35 0.40
CA VAL A 669 1.61 26.41 0.90
C VAL A 669 0.69 25.37 0.27
N THR A 670 0.96 24.98 -1.00
CA THR A 670 0.20 23.93 -1.68
C THR A 670 0.39 22.59 -1.01
N LEU A 671 1.65 22.19 -0.78
CA LEU A 671 1.98 20.89 -0.21
C LEU A 671 1.71 20.82 1.30
N LEU A 672 2.02 21.90 2.01
CA LEU A 672 1.67 22.04 3.42
C LEU A 672 0.16 21.95 3.62
N GLY A 673 -0.61 22.68 2.84
CA GLY A 673 -2.07 22.70 2.94
C GLY A 673 -2.69 21.32 2.69
N ALA A 674 -2.25 20.61 1.65
CA ALA A 674 -2.70 19.26 1.36
C ALA A 674 -2.42 18.29 2.53
N ALA A 675 -1.21 18.33 3.09
CA ALA A 675 -0.81 17.46 4.17
C ALA A 675 -1.57 17.73 5.47
N ILE A 676 -1.68 19.00 5.90
CA ILE A 676 -2.33 19.31 7.18
C ILE A 676 -3.86 19.29 7.11
N ALA A 677 -4.47 19.57 5.94
CA ALA A 677 -5.91 19.44 5.74
C ALA A 677 -6.37 17.98 5.90
N THR A 678 -5.53 17.03 5.51
CA THR A 678 -5.78 15.58 5.62
C THR A 678 -5.38 14.98 6.97
N GLY A 679 -4.80 15.75 7.89
CA GLY A 679 -4.45 15.28 9.25
C GLY A 679 -3.02 14.83 9.44
N ASN A 680 -2.11 15.05 8.48
CA ASN A 680 -0.70 14.70 8.59
C ASN A 680 0.10 15.75 9.35
N ALA A 681 1.28 15.38 9.85
CA ALA A 681 2.36 16.25 10.26
C ALA A 681 3.47 16.24 9.21
N ILE A 682 4.18 17.35 9.05
CA ILE A 682 5.06 17.56 7.89
C ILE A 682 6.44 18.06 8.30
N ILE A 683 7.47 17.51 7.65
CA ILE A 683 8.84 17.99 7.71
C ILE A 683 9.21 18.46 6.30
N MET A 684 9.39 19.74 6.13
CA MET A 684 9.65 20.39 4.86
C MET A 684 11.12 20.72 4.71
N VAL A 685 11.67 20.36 3.56
CA VAL A 685 12.99 20.78 3.09
C VAL A 685 12.75 21.76 1.94
N PRO A 686 12.87 23.06 2.16
CA PRO A 686 12.66 24.06 1.11
C PRO A 686 13.71 23.94 0.02
N SER A 687 13.47 24.63 -1.08
CA SER A 687 14.45 24.75 -2.16
C SER A 687 15.82 25.11 -1.59
N GLN A 688 16.84 24.35 -1.94
CA GLN A 688 18.22 24.67 -1.56
C GLN A 688 18.69 25.96 -2.21
N LYS A 689 18.17 26.25 -3.41
CA LYS A 689 18.51 27.45 -4.17
C LYS A 689 17.78 28.69 -3.64
N TYR A 690 16.52 28.53 -3.22
CA TYR A 690 15.63 29.63 -2.81
C TYR A 690 15.02 29.40 -1.43
N PRO A 691 15.80 29.30 -0.33
CA PRO A 691 15.28 29.01 0.99
C PRO A 691 14.58 30.19 1.70
N LEU A 692 14.85 31.46 1.30
CA LEU A 692 14.37 32.63 2.04
C LEU A 692 12.84 32.76 2.11
N PRO A 693 12.05 32.47 1.06
CA PRO A 693 10.59 32.49 1.17
C PRO A 693 10.05 31.57 2.26
N ALA A 694 10.62 30.37 2.42
CA ALA A 694 10.28 29.44 3.48
C ALA A 694 10.66 29.97 4.86
N LEU A 695 11.82 30.63 4.98
CA LEU A 695 12.30 31.19 6.23
C LEU A 695 11.52 32.46 6.63
N ALA A 696 11.04 33.25 5.66
CA ALA A 696 10.10 34.35 5.90
C ALA A 696 8.73 33.83 6.36
N PHE A 697 8.27 32.72 5.81
CA PHE A 697 7.02 32.08 6.19
C PHE A 697 7.01 31.57 7.64
N ILE A 698 8.17 31.32 8.25
CA ILE A 698 8.27 30.92 9.67
C ILE A 698 7.61 31.95 10.59
N GLN A 699 7.65 33.23 10.28
CA GLN A 699 6.98 34.27 11.08
C GLN A 699 5.46 34.06 11.12
N VAL A 700 4.89 33.64 9.99
CA VAL A 700 3.47 33.31 9.89
C VAL A 700 3.14 32.07 10.71
N LEU A 701 3.98 31.04 10.63
CA LEU A 701 3.82 29.82 11.43
C LEU A 701 3.90 30.07 12.94
N GLN A 702 4.82 30.94 13.38
CA GLN A 702 4.98 31.30 14.80
C GLN A 702 3.79 32.12 15.38
N SER A 703 3.13 32.90 14.52
CA SER A 703 1.95 33.67 14.91
C SER A 703 0.62 32.91 14.73
N SER A 704 0.67 31.72 14.15
CA SER A 704 -0.50 30.87 13.91
C SER A 704 -0.89 30.04 15.14
N ASP A 705 -2.12 29.49 15.11
CA ASP A 705 -2.66 28.56 16.11
C ASP A 705 -2.32 27.09 15.82
N LEU A 706 -1.42 26.82 14.87
CA LEU A 706 -0.96 25.46 14.58
C LEU A 706 -0.22 24.86 15.78
N PRO A 707 -0.50 23.60 16.12
CA PRO A 707 0.21 22.92 17.20
C PRO A 707 1.73 22.86 16.93
N ALA A 708 2.51 23.12 17.97
CA ALA A 708 3.97 23.07 17.89
C ALA A 708 4.45 21.69 17.43
N GLY A 709 5.24 21.64 16.36
CA GLY A 709 5.75 20.41 15.77
C GLY A 709 4.91 19.85 14.62
N LEU A 710 3.72 20.38 14.34
CA LEU A 710 2.91 19.95 13.20
C LEU A 710 3.60 20.25 11.87
N VAL A 711 4.20 21.43 11.77
CA VAL A 711 5.01 21.88 10.65
C VAL A 711 6.42 22.10 11.11
N ASN A 712 7.39 21.50 10.42
CA ASN A 712 8.81 21.69 10.67
C ASN A 712 9.49 22.08 9.35
N ILE A 713 10.40 23.03 9.36
CA ILE A 713 11.14 23.51 8.19
C ILE A 713 12.64 23.40 8.48
N LEU A 714 13.33 22.58 7.66
CA LEU A 714 14.76 22.33 7.76
C LEU A 714 15.45 22.80 6.49
N THR A 715 16.42 23.69 6.60
CA THR A 715 17.26 24.14 5.49
C THR A 715 18.59 23.40 5.47
N GLY A 716 19.26 23.34 4.32
CA GLY A 716 20.55 22.69 4.18
C GLY A 716 20.70 21.98 2.83
N SER A 717 21.63 21.04 2.75
CA SER A 717 21.79 20.22 1.54
C SER A 717 20.56 19.36 1.29
N ARG A 718 19.93 19.52 0.11
CA ARG A 718 18.75 18.75 -0.33
C ARG A 718 19.01 17.26 -0.22
N ASP A 719 20.14 16.79 -0.76
CA ASP A 719 20.44 15.36 -0.82
C ASP A 719 20.71 14.75 0.56
N GLN A 720 21.47 15.46 1.42
CA GLN A 720 21.73 15.00 2.80
C GLN A 720 20.44 14.90 3.63
N LEU A 721 19.55 15.89 3.50
CA LEU A 721 18.27 15.88 4.19
C LEU A 721 17.34 14.81 3.61
N THR A 722 17.35 14.59 2.28
CA THR A 722 16.62 13.50 1.62
C THR A 722 17.06 12.14 2.15
N VAL A 723 18.37 11.91 2.28
CA VAL A 723 18.92 10.69 2.90
C VAL A 723 18.41 10.50 4.32
N ALA A 724 18.43 11.57 5.12
CA ALA A 724 17.97 11.52 6.50
C ALA A 724 16.45 11.20 6.61
N LEU A 725 15.62 11.80 5.74
CA LEU A 725 14.18 11.51 5.65
C LEU A 725 13.91 10.08 5.19
N ALA A 726 14.62 9.62 4.16
CA ALA A 726 14.43 8.28 3.58
C ALA A 726 14.71 7.16 4.59
N ASN A 727 15.77 7.33 5.39
CA ASN A 727 16.22 6.33 6.36
C ASN A 727 15.50 6.39 7.71
N HIS A 728 14.59 7.35 7.92
CA HIS A 728 13.85 7.45 9.18
C HIS A 728 12.60 6.55 9.16
N SER A 729 12.52 5.54 10.03
CA SER A 729 11.45 4.53 10.05
C SER A 729 10.04 5.08 10.29
N VAL A 730 9.92 6.20 11.00
CA VAL A 730 8.63 6.81 11.36
C VAL A 730 8.00 7.60 10.21
N ILE A 731 8.83 8.12 9.29
CA ILE A 731 8.32 8.83 8.11
C ILE A 731 7.63 7.81 7.19
N LYS A 732 6.35 8.05 6.89
CA LYS A 732 5.49 7.13 6.12
C LYS A 732 5.38 7.48 4.64
N ALA A 733 5.56 8.74 4.30
CA ALA A 733 5.52 9.21 2.93
C ALA A 733 6.62 10.23 2.66
N ILE A 734 7.14 10.24 1.44
CA ILE A 734 8.06 11.25 0.96
C ILE A 734 7.55 11.81 -0.37
N TRP A 735 7.37 13.12 -0.37
CA TRP A 735 7.14 13.90 -1.57
C TRP A 735 8.44 14.58 -1.96
N TYR A 736 8.88 14.36 -3.17
CA TYR A 736 10.20 14.80 -3.61
C TYR A 736 10.14 15.48 -4.96
N TRP A 737 10.64 16.69 -5.01
CA TRP A 737 10.96 17.44 -6.23
C TRP A 737 12.46 17.70 -6.23
N GLY A 738 13.18 17.16 -7.24
CA GLY A 738 14.62 17.30 -7.30
C GLY A 738 15.26 16.54 -8.44
N SER A 739 16.44 15.97 -8.21
CA SER A 739 17.23 15.27 -9.24
C SER A 739 16.68 13.88 -9.56
N ALA A 740 17.05 13.37 -10.75
CA ALA A 740 16.74 12.00 -11.14
C ALA A 740 17.42 10.98 -10.22
N GLU A 741 18.64 11.28 -9.79
CA GLU A 741 19.41 10.47 -8.84
C GLU A 741 18.71 10.39 -7.47
N GLY A 742 18.15 11.52 -7.01
CA GLY A 742 17.37 11.55 -5.77
C GLY A 742 16.09 10.72 -5.87
N CYS A 743 15.37 10.75 -7.00
CA CYS A 743 14.24 9.88 -7.27
C CYS A 743 14.65 8.41 -7.24
N GLN A 744 15.74 8.04 -7.91
CA GLN A 744 16.26 6.68 -7.93
C GLN A 744 16.69 6.21 -6.53
N TYR A 745 17.38 7.08 -5.77
CA TYR A 745 17.77 6.81 -4.39
C TYR A 745 16.55 6.49 -3.51
N LEU A 746 15.50 7.30 -3.61
CA LEU A 746 14.27 7.09 -2.84
C LEU A 746 13.55 5.81 -3.23
N GLN A 747 13.44 5.50 -4.53
CA GLN A 747 12.84 4.25 -5.01
C GLN A 747 13.58 3.02 -4.49
N HIS A 748 14.90 3.07 -4.39
CA HIS A 748 15.71 1.96 -3.87
C HIS A 748 15.63 1.85 -2.34
N THR A 749 15.72 2.98 -1.63
CA THR A 749 15.92 3.00 -0.17
C THR A 749 14.62 2.90 0.62
N CYS A 750 13.52 3.49 0.13
CA CYS A 750 12.24 3.53 0.82
C CYS A 750 11.41 2.23 0.67
N THR A 751 12.07 1.10 0.65
CA THR A 751 11.47 -0.23 0.50
C THR A 751 11.43 -1.04 1.80
N SER A 752 12.14 -0.59 2.85
CA SER A 752 12.11 -1.25 4.16
C SER A 752 12.43 -0.23 5.28
N PRO A 753 11.43 0.32 5.98
CA PRO A 753 9.98 0.08 5.78
C PRO A 753 9.46 0.64 4.47
N LEU A 754 8.35 0.08 3.99
CA LEU A 754 7.66 0.57 2.80
C LEU A 754 7.14 1.99 3.05
N LYS A 755 7.45 2.92 2.14
CA LYS A 755 6.98 4.29 2.19
C LYS A 755 6.23 4.66 0.92
N THR A 756 5.19 5.45 1.05
CA THR A 756 4.49 6.05 -0.09
C THR A 756 5.38 7.13 -0.70
N LEU A 757 5.66 7.02 -1.99
CA LEU A 757 6.52 7.94 -2.71
C LEU A 757 5.74 8.73 -3.77
N CYS A 758 5.94 10.04 -3.78
CA CYS A 758 5.46 10.94 -4.82
C CYS A 758 6.68 11.68 -5.37
N LEU A 759 7.16 11.27 -6.55
CA LEU A 759 8.47 11.64 -7.07
C LEU A 759 8.35 12.45 -8.36
N PHE A 760 9.05 13.56 -8.43
CA PHE A 760 9.11 14.43 -9.60
C PHE A 760 10.55 14.91 -9.85
N VAL A 761 10.99 14.85 -11.10
CA VAL A 761 12.29 15.37 -11.50
C VAL A 761 12.13 16.83 -11.94
N GLU A 762 12.93 17.71 -11.37
CA GLU A 762 13.05 19.10 -11.84
C GLU A 762 13.90 19.13 -13.12
N GLY A 763 13.30 19.56 -14.21
CA GLY A 763 13.96 19.61 -15.54
C GLY A 763 13.81 20.97 -16.21
N LYS A 764 14.56 21.14 -17.32
CA LYS A 764 14.54 22.36 -18.14
C LYS A 764 13.18 22.60 -18.83
N ASP A 765 12.34 21.57 -18.98
CA ASP A 765 11.10 21.61 -19.75
C ASP A 765 9.84 21.83 -18.87
N GLY A 766 9.99 22.57 -17.77
CA GLY A 766 8.87 23.06 -16.97
C GLY A 766 8.27 22.00 -16.08
N GLY A 767 8.73 21.91 -14.85
CA GLY A 767 8.08 21.15 -13.81
C GLY A 767 6.60 21.49 -13.64
N LYS A 768 5.97 20.89 -12.62
CA LYS A 768 4.55 21.07 -12.28
C LYS A 768 4.15 22.54 -12.30
N ASP A 769 3.02 22.83 -12.95
CA ASP A 769 2.45 24.20 -12.93
C ASP A 769 1.67 24.41 -11.60
N TRP A 770 2.32 25.06 -10.66
CA TRP A 770 1.75 25.35 -9.34
C TRP A 770 0.61 26.37 -9.36
N THR A 771 0.44 27.12 -10.44
CA THR A 771 -0.64 28.12 -10.57
C THR A 771 -2.01 27.47 -10.81
N GLN A 772 -2.03 26.18 -11.19
CA GLN A 772 -3.27 25.46 -11.45
C GLN A 772 -4.11 25.30 -10.18
N SER A 773 -5.42 25.51 -10.30
CA SER A 773 -6.41 25.36 -9.21
C SER A 773 -7.55 24.39 -9.55
N HIS A 774 -7.43 23.61 -10.62
CA HIS A 774 -8.44 22.66 -11.02
C HIS A 774 -8.67 21.59 -9.95
N SER A 775 -9.90 21.10 -9.83
CA SER A 775 -10.28 20.05 -8.87
C SER A 775 -9.37 18.82 -8.98
N SER A 776 -9.03 18.39 -10.20
CA SER A 776 -8.14 17.25 -10.42
C SER A 776 -6.71 17.47 -9.90
N PHE A 777 -6.19 18.70 -9.94
CA PHE A 777 -4.90 19.03 -9.31
C PHE A 777 -4.97 18.93 -7.80
N MET A 778 -6.04 19.47 -7.20
CA MET A 778 -6.25 19.40 -5.76
C MET A 778 -6.49 17.96 -5.29
N GLU A 779 -7.26 17.17 -6.07
CA GLU A 779 -7.49 15.74 -5.81
C GLU A 779 -6.20 14.92 -5.86
N GLU A 780 -5.29 15.20 -6.80
CA GLU A 780 -3.99 14.54 -6.84
C GLU A 780 -3.18 14.83 -5.56
N MET A 781 -3.18 16.07 -5.11
CA MET A 781 -2.40 16.47 -3.93
C MET A 781 -2.95 15.83 -2.65
N TRP A 782 -4.24 15.94 -2.37
CA TRP A 782 -4.78 15.33 -1.15
C TRP A 782 -4.88 13.80 -1.26
N GLY A 783 -5.10 13.25 -2.46
CA GLY A 783 -5.12 11.80 -2.70
C GLY A 783 -3.80 11.13 -2.37
N ASN A 784 -2.66 11.81 -2.63
CA ASN A 784 -1.33 11.36 -2.24
C ASN A 784 -1.01 11.59 -0.74
N ALA A 785 -1.87 12.31 -0.01
CA ALA A 785 -1.71 12.60 1.42
C ALA A 785 -2.54 11.69 2.33
N VAL A 786 -3.32 10.77 1.76
CA VAL A 786 -4.18 9.84 2.50
C VAL A 786 -3.90 8.39 2.14
N GLN A 787 -4.29 7.53 3.05
CA GLN A 787 -4.45 6.09 2.85
C GLN A 787 -5.90 5.72 3.14
N TRP A 788 -6.39 4.65 2.53
CA TRP A 788 -7.78 4.25 2.67
C TRP A 788 -7.94 3.15 3.72
N LYS A 789 -9.04 3.23 4.46
CA LYS A 789 -9.50 2.19 5.39
C LYS A 789 -10.91 1.78 5.03
N SER A 790 -11.18 0.49 4.96
CA SER A 790 -12.52 -0.06 4.89
C SER A 790 -12.95 -0.60 6.24
N VAL A 791 -14.19 -0.33 6.62
CA VAL A 791 -14.81 -0.87 7.83
C VAL A 791 -16.10 -1.57 7.43
N TRP A 792 -16.26 -2.82 7.83
CA TRP A 792 -17.47 -3.61 7.63
C TRP A 792 -18.09 -4.00 8.97
N ILE A 793 -19.41 -3.86 9.09
CA ILE A 793 -20.20 -4.13 10.29
C ILE A 793 -21.41 -4.96 9.89
N PRO A 794 -21.74 -6.07 10.59
CA PRO A 794 -22.96 -6.81 10.33
C PRO A 794 -24.19 -5.97 10.71
N THR A 795 -25.30 -6.16 10.00
CA THR A 795 -26.58 -5.49 10.24
C THR A 795 -27.68 -6.42 10.75
N ASP A 796 -27.43 -7.74 10.77
CA ASP A 796 -28.33 -8.78 11.26
C ASP A 796 -27.80 -9.37 12.56
#